data_3187f2ca47a6d746b6821ff3a9e9a972
#
_entry.id   3187f2ca47a6d746b6821ff3a9e9a972
#
_cell.length_a   1.000
_cell.length_b   1.000
_cell.length_c   1.000
_cell.angle_alpha   90.00
_cell.angle_beta   90.00
_cell.angle_gamma   90.00
#
_symmetry.space_group_name_H-M   'P 1'
#
loop_
_entity.id
_entity.type
_entity.pdbx_description
1 polymer ?
#
loop_
_entity_poly.entity_id
_entity_poly.type
_entity_poly.pdbx_seq_one_letter_code
_entity_poly.pdbx_strand_id
1 'polypeptide(L)'
;MSIRGKKFSLLGAFASWRLCVKYSRVTPAGAKKRHPQLVEEIRKHDHAYYVEARPVISDQEYDRLYHELLGLEKDFPGLATPDSPSHRVGGAPLSEFQSVRHAVPMMSLDNTYSQEEVRDFVKRVQKLLPDEKLEWVVEPKVDGVAVSLRFENGVLAVGATRGDGTTGDDITANLKTIRSVPLTLQRRAGVPPASKSKQKSLFEDGDRRDACPTLLEVRGEVFLPRAGFEKLNAERKSAGEEMFANPRNAAAGSLKQLDPKIVAKRPLDILLYGIGAPASGTARLGLVPDHAVPEAGAPQSQRELLDFLKSLGFKTPERTWFCKSEDDLIAAIADLDKVRKKFAYETDGAVIKLNSFEQQRRVGATAKAPRWAIAYKYAPEQAETKLNAITIQVGRTGALTPVAELEPVFLAGSTISRATLHNEDYIREKDIRIGDTVVIEKAGEVIPAVVSVVLKKRGGGEKKFTFPKTCPECGSKVSRSIRRGELHEPQTESEDGASQSSALRDEEENVVLRCVNPNCPAQVRGRLEHWCSRGAMDIEGGGEVLAALLVKSNLARDVADLYELKLEAVVALERMGEKSAKNFLDALAASKSRDLWRLLFGLGILHVGAGVAKALARHFATLDQVFAASAEQLTETEDIGEVIAQSIVNWHGERENRKLVERLSQAGLNFKSSLYQPAAKAGPFAGKTFVLTGTLPTLTREDATAKIEALGGKVSGSVSKKTDFVLAGEEAGSKLDKAQKLGVKIINEAEFLKMC
;
A
#
# COMPACT_ATOMS: atom_id res chain seq x y z
N MET A 1 -41.01 -71.39 12.92
CA MET A 1 -41.98 -71.02 13.95
C MET A 1 -42.26 -69.56 13.87
N SER A 2 -43.49 -69.24 13.50
CA SER A 2 -44.06 -67.87 13.29
C SER A 2 -44.30 -67.16 14.62
N ILE A 3 -43.99 -65.91 14.72
CA ILE A 3 -44.79 -64.97 15.53
C ILE A 3 -44.88 -63.64 14.81
N ARG A 4 -46.14 -63.31 14.54
CA ARG A 4 -46.70 -62.13 13.93
C ARG A 4 -46.39 -60.83 14.76
N GLY A 5 -46.09 -59.77 14.11
CA GLY A 5 -46.57 -58.46 13.99
C GLY A 5 -47.38 -57.80 15.11
N LYS A 6 -46.99 -56.60 15.43
CA LYS A 6 -47.95 -55.51 15.77
C LYS A 6 -47.34 -54.16 15.30
N LYS A 7 -48.00 -53.61 14.31
CA LYS A 7 -47.87 -52.17 13.96
C LYS A 7 -48.46 -51.35 15.12
N PHE A 8 -47.66 -50.50 15.74
CA PHE A 8 -48.15 -49.38 16.51
C PHE A 8 -47.99 -48.12 15.67
N SER A 9 -49.10 -47.62 15.17
CA SER A 9 -49.20 -46.26 14.65
C SER A 9 -49.26 -45.30 15.82
N LEU A 10 -48.24 -44.45 15.94
CA LEU A 10 -48.28 -43.30 16.81
C LEU A 10 -48.34 -42.05 15.88
N LEU A 11 -49.56 -41.70 15.49
CA LEU A 11 -49.91 -40.36 15.13
C LEU A 11 -49.92 -39.54 16.45
N GLY A 12 -48.77 -38.94 16.77
CA GLY A 12 -48.64 -37.96 17.85
C GLY A 12 -48.59 -36.58 17.24
N ALA A 13 -49.59 -35.82 17.49
CA ALA A 13 -49.80 -34.43 17.07
C ALA A 13 -48.58 -33.55 17.39
N PHE A 14 -47.84 -33.10 16.35
CA PHE A 14 -47.04 -31.89 16.44
C PHE A 14 -47.99 -30.70 16.42
N ALA A 15 -48.44 -30.29 17.59
CA ALA A 15 -49.06 -28.97 17.77
C ALA A 15 -47.98 -27.91 17.49
N SER A 16 -48.01 -27.35 16.31
CA SER A 16 -47.26 -26.14 15.97
C SER A 16 -47.68 -25.03 16.92
N TRP A 17 -46.85 -24.75 17.91
CA TRP A 17 -46.91 -23.49 18.65
C TRP A 17 -46.57 -22.36 17.69
N ARG A 18 -47.55 -21.93 16.88
CA ARG A 18 -47.54 -20.61 16.30
C ARG A 18 -47.76 -19.64 17.46
N LEU A 19 -46.68 -19.06 17.96
CA LEU A 19 -46.74 -17.82 18.70
C LEU A 19 -47.27 -16.76 17.70
N CYS A 20 -48.60 -16.63 17.64
CA CYS A 20 -49.25 -15.48 17.04
C CYS A 20 -48.96 -14.27 17.95
N VAL A 21 -47.83 -13.64 17.81
CA VAL A 21 -47.64 -12.28 18.22
C VAL A 21 -48.62 -11.51 17.30
N LYS A 22 -49.75 -11.03 17.85
CA LYS A 22 -50.65 -10.11 17.19
C LYS A 22 -49.84 -8.85 16.89
N TYR A 23 -49.22 -8.80 15.71
CA TYR A 23 -48.80 -7.53 15.13
C TYR A 23 -50.10 -6.72 14.89
N SER A 24 -50.43 -5.79 15.80
CA SER A 24 -51.34 -4.70 15.46
C SER A 24 -50.78 -4.08 14.18
N ARG A 25 -51.58 -4.00 13.12
CA ARG A 25 -51.20 -3.41 11.84
C ARG A 25 -50.68 -2.01 12.10
N VAL A 26 -49.33 -1.88 12.03
CA VAL A 26 -48.67 -0.58 12.18
C VAL A 26 -49.19 0.30 11.03
N THR A 27 -49.79 1.43 11.35
CA THR A 27 -50.21 2.38 10.31
C THR A 27 -49.01 2.99 9.61
N PRO A 28 -49.10 3.39 8.33
CA PRO A 28 -47.99 4.06 7.62
C PRO A 28 -47.40 5.26 8.39
N ALA A 29 -48.24 6.03 9.10
CA ALA A 29 -47.80 7.14 9.93
C ALA A 29 -47.03 6.65 11.18
N GLY A 30 -47.47 5.55 11.79
CA GLY A 30 -46.78 4.91 12.92
C GLY A 30 -45.44 4.33 12.49
N ALA A 31 -45.38 3.67 11.34
CA ALA A 31 -44.11 3.13 10.78
C ALA A 31 -43.12 4.26 10.47
N LYS A 32 -43.57 5.35 9.85
CA LYS A 32 -42.73 6.52 9.54
C LYS A 32 -42.14 7.19 10.79
N LYS A 33 -42.84 7.12 11.93
CA LYS A 33 -42.36 7.64 13.22
C LYS A 33 -41.39 6.63 13.94
N ARG A 34 -41.74 5.34 13.93
CA ARG A 34 -41.01 4.30 14.67
C ARG A 34 -39.70 3.90 13.98
N HIS A 35 -39.64 3.85 12.64
CA HIS A 35 -38.48 3.45 11.88
C HIS A 35 -37.19 4.26 12.25
N PRO A 36 -37.17 5.61 12.20
CA PRO A 36 -35.95 6.36 12.54
C PRO A 36 -35.56 6.19 14.03
N GLN A 37 -36.52 5.95 14.92
CA GLN A 37 -36.23 5.66 16.32
C GLN A 37 -35.50 4.31 16.48
N LEU A 38 -35.95 3.26 15.79
CA LEU A 38 -35.31 1.95 15.80
C LEU A 38 -33.90 2.00 15.19
N VAL A 39 -33.74 2.68 14.07
CA VAL A 39 -32.44 2.85 13.44
C VAL A 39 -31.44 3.52 14.41
N GLU A 40 -31.85 4.58 15.09
CA GLU A 40 -31.03 5.29 16.06
C GLU A 40 -30.74 4.44 17.30
N GLU A 41 -31.73 3.71 17.82
CA GLU A 41 -31.60 2.84 18.97
C GLU A 41 -30.64 1.68 18.70
N ILE A 42 -30.76 1.01 17.56
CA ILE A 42 -29.84 -0.07 17.12
C ILE A 42 -28.42 0.48 16.95
N ARG A 43 -28.24 1.65 16.33
CA ARG A 43 -26.91 2.27 16.18
C ARG A 43 -26.25 2.56 17.53
N LYS A 44 -26.97 3.04 18.51
CA LYS A 44 -26.45 3.26 19.88
C LYS A 44 -25.99 1.96 20.52
N HIS A 45 -26.76 0.90 20.38
CA HIS A 45 -26.40 -0.42 20.90
C HIS A 45 -25.21 -1.03 20.17
N ASP A 46 -25.15 -0.89 18.84
CA ASP A 46 -23.97 -1.28 18.03
C ASP A 46 -22.72 -0.55 18.54
N HIS A 47 -22.81 0.76 18.73
CA HIS A 47 -21.68 1.56 19.22
C HIS A 47 -21.22 1.14 20.61
N ALA A 48 -22.15 1.02 21.56
CA ALA A 48 -21.84 0.61 22.93
C ALA A 48 -21.20 -0.78 22.99
N TYR A 49 -21.67 -1.73 22.17
CA TYR A 49 -21.16 -3.10 22.15
C TYR A 49 -19.83 -3.22 21.41
N TYR A 50 -19.75 -2.72 20.15
CA TYR A 50 -18.62 -2.99 19.26
C TYR A 50 -17.49 -1.96 19.35
N VAL A 51 -17.79 -0.73 19.76
CA VAL A 51 -16.79 0.36 19.85
C VAL A 51 -16.35 0.58 21.31
N GLU A 52 -17.33 0.69 22.25
CA GLU A 52 -17.04 0.95 23.66
C GLU A 52 -16.81 -0.32 24.50
N ALA A 53 -17.05 -1.52 23.93
CA ALA A 53 -16.99 -2.80 24.63
C ALA A 53 -17.86 -2.83 25.91
N ARG A 54 -18.97 -2.09 25.94
CA ARG A 54 -19.87 -1.94 27.07
C ARG A 54 -21.34 -2.18 26.66
N PRO A 55 -21.77 -3.45 26.51
CA PRO A 55 -23.15 -3.77 26.16
C PRO A 55 -24.11 -3.26 27.23
N VAL A 56 -25.20 -2.61 26.79
CA VAL A 56 -26.22 -2.01 27.69
C VAL A 56 -27.57 -2.74 27.61
N ILE A 57 -27.74 -3.66 26.66
CA ILE A 57 -28.89 -4.55 26.52
C ILE A 57 -28.42 -5.99 26.26
N SER A 58 -29.32 -6.95 26.45
CA SER A 58 -29.09 -8.36 26.14
C SER A 58 -29.16 -8.60 24.63
N ASP A 59 -28.49 -9.68 24.15
CA ASP A 59 -28.54 -10.11 22.76
C ASP A 59 -29.99 -10.36 22.29
N GLN A 60 -30.85 -10.88 23.17
CA GLN A 60 -32.25 -11.15 22.87
C GLN A 60 -33.05 -9.85 22.65
N GLU A 61 -32.76 -8.79 23.43
CA GLU A 61 -33.38 -7.48 23.25
C GLU A 61 -32.90 -6.82 21.97
N TYR A 62 -31.63 -6.92 21.67
CA TYR A 62 -31.05 -6.43 20.40
C TYR A 62 -31.70 -7.12 19.19
N ASP A 63 -31.79 -8.46 19.20
CA ASP A 63 -32.44 -9.23 18.14
C ASP A 63 -33.89 -8.83 17.94
N ARG A 64 -34.61 -8.53 19.02
CA ARG A 64 -36.00 -8.05 18.92
C ARG A 64 -36.09 -6.71 18.20
N LEU A 65 -35.23 -5.74 18.54
CA LEU A 65 -35.19 -4.44 17.87
C LEU A 65 -34.83 -4.59 16.40
N TYR A 66 -33.87 -5.44 16.10
CA TYR A 66 -33.42 -5.68 14.74
C TYR A 66 -34.50 -6.37 13.87
N HIS A 67 -35.22 -7.35 14.43
CA HIS A 67 -36.35 -7.99 13.75
C HIS A 67 -37.53 -7.02 13.55
N GLU A 68 -37.79 -6.10 14.50
CA GLU A 68 -38.80 -5.06 14.35
C GLU A 68 -38.44 -4.14 13.17
N LEU A 69 -37.16 -3.73 13.05
CA LEU A 69 -36.69 -2.91 11.93
C LEU A 69 -36.88 -3.64 10.57
N LEU A 70 -36.43 -4.89 10.47
CA LEU A 70 -36.60 -5.70 9.26
C LEU A 70 -38.07 -5.88 8.87
N GLY A 71 -38.98 -6.05 9.86
CA GLY A 71 -40.42 -6.15 9.64
C GLY A 71 -41.01 -4.85 9.05
N LEU A 72 -40.62 -3.70 9.63
CA LEU A 72 -41.09 -2.39 9.13
C LEU A 72 -40.58 -2.10 7.71
N GLU A 73 -39.32 -2.40 7.40
CA GLU A 73 -38.75 -2.17 6.07
C GLU A 73 -39.30 -3.12 5.02
N LYS A 74 -39.67 -4.34 5.42
CA LYS A 74 -40.35 -5.29 4.56
C LYS A 74 -41.79 -4.83 4.22
N ASP A 75 -42.52 -4.35 5.22
CA ASP A 75 -43.91 -3.91 5.06
C ASP A 75 -44.01 -2.52 4.38
N PHE A 76 -42.99 -1.69 4.58
CA PHE A 76 -42.88 -0.33 4.05
C PHE A 76 -41.52 -0.09 3.38
N PRO A 77 -41.23 -0.66 2.21
CA PRO A 77 -39.91 -0.58 1.56
C PRO A 77 -39.38 0.85 1.33
N GLY A 78 -40.26 1.83 1.21
CA GLY A 78 -39.91 3.25 1.07
C GLY A 78 -39.30 3.89 2.33
N LEU A 79 -39.27 3.19 3.49
CA LEU A 79 -38.60 3.64 4.71
C LEU A 79 -37.15 3.17 4.79
N ALA A 80 -36.79 2.13 4.05
CA ALA A 80 -35.42 1.63 4.04
C ALA A 80 -34.46 2.66 3.43
N THR A 81 -33.50 3.13 4.22
CA THR A 81 -32.48 4.10 3.78
C THR A 81 -31.14 3.37 3.51
N PRO A 82 -30.27 3.89 2.63
CA PRO A 82 -28.98 3.24 2.32
C PRO A 82 -28.06 3.03 3.55
N ASP A 83 -28.30 3.77 4.60
CA ASP A 83 -27.58 3.76 5.87
C ASP A 83 -28.29 2.98 6.99
N SER A 84 -29.42 2.31 6.69
CA SER A 84 -30.12 1.48 7.67
C SER A 84 -29.21 0.32 8.15
N PRO A 85 -29.23 -0.02 9.46
CA PRO A 85 -28.57 -1.22 9.97
C PRO A 85 -28.94 -2.51 9.22
N SER A 86 -30.13 -2.60 8.65
CA SER A 86 -30.59 -3.74 7.83
C SER A 86 -29.75 -3.96 6.56
N HIS A 87 -29.11 -2.91 6.05
CA HIS A 87 -28.25 -2.95 4.86
C HIS A 87 -26.80 -3.33 5.12
N ARG A 88 -26.42 -3.67 6.37
CA ARG A 88 -25.05 -4.13 6.67
C ARG A 88 -24.70 -5.44 5.96
N VAL A 89 -25.65 -6.34 5.82
CA VAL A 89 -25.48 -7.64 5.16
C VAL A 89 -26.49 -7.75 4.04
N GLY A 90 -26.20 -7.14 2.91
CA GLY A 90 -27.09 -7.12 1.75
C GLY A 90 -26.35 -7.32 0.43
N GLY A 91 -27.11 -7.64 -0.61
CA GLY A 91 -26.62 -7.74 -1.98
C GLY A 91 -26.43 -9.19 -2.47
N ALA A 92 -26.42 -9.33 -3.81
CA ALA A 92 -25.95 -10.53 -4.48
C ALA A 92 -24.42 -10.58 -4.44
N PRO A 93 -23.80 -11.77 -4.54
CA PRO A 93 -22.35 -11.90 -4.72
C PRO A 93 -21.90 -11.07 -5.92
N LEU A 94 -20.76 -10.37 -5.77
CA LEU A 94 -20.14 -9.60 -6.83
C LEU A 94 -19.49 -10.55 -7.85
N SER A 95 -19.40 -10.14 -9.10
CA SER A 95 -18.61 -10.86 -10.11
C SER A 95 -17.11 -10.56 -9.96
N GLU A 96 -16.79 -9.31 -9.60
CA GLU A 96 -15.42 -8.80 -9.41
C GLU A 96 -15.45 -7.53 -8.54
N PHE A 97 -14.28 -7.11 -8.03
CA PHE A 97 -14.13 -5.83 -7.34
C PHE A 97 -13.75 -4.74 -8.34
N GLN A 98 -14.42 -3.60 -8.24
CA GLN A 98 -14.06 -2.43 -9.03
C GLN A 98 -12.86 -1.71 -8.42
N SER A 99 -12.06 -1.04 -9.26
CA SER A 99 -10.93 -0.25 -8.79
C SER A 99 -11.39 1.16 -8.40
N VAL A 100 -10.97 1.61 -7.22
CA VAL A 100 -11.26 2.95 -6.68
C VAL A 100 -9.97 3.71 -6.45
N ARG A 101 -9.92 4.98 -6.89
CA ARG A 101 -8.80 5.87 -6.63
C ARG A 101 -8.93 6.53 -5.27
N HIS A 102 -7.85 6.52 -4.48
CA HIS A 102 -7.77 7.25 -3.21
C HIS A 102 -7.67 8.76 -3.46
N ALA A 103 -8.33 9.56 -2.63
CA ALA A 103 -8.24 11.02 -2.70
C ALA A 103 -6.80 11.52 -2.42
N VAL A 104 -6.13 10.87 -1.48
CA VAL A 104 -4.70 11.06 -1.18
C VAL A 104 -4.02 9.69 -1.20
N PRO A 105 -2.81 9.54 -1.77
CA PRO A 105 -2.13 8.24 -1.79
C PRO A 105 -1.95 7.62 -0.40
N MET A 106 -2.13 6.30 -0.31
CA MET A 106 -1.88 5.51 0.90
C MET A 106 -0.43 5.02 0.89
N MET A 107 0.48 5.83 1.42
CA MET A 107 1.91 5.54 1.46
C MET A 107 2.24 4.41 2.43
N SER A 108 3.34 3.71 2.17
CA SER A 108 3.96 2.80 3.13
C SER A 108 4.78 3.58 4.16
N LEU A 109 5.12 2.95 5.29
CA LEU A 109 6.07 3.49 6.25
C LEU A 109 7.44 2.86 6.04
N ASP A 110 8.51 3.63 6.24
CA ASP A 110 9.84 3.05 6.36
C ASP A 110 9.95 2.28 7.68
N ASN A 111 10.72 1.20 7.68
CA ASN A 111 10.91 0.36 8.86
C ASN A 111 12.21 0.68 9.58
N THR A 112 12.22 0.47 10.90
CA THR A 112 13.39 0.48 11.75
C THR A 112 13.30 -0.67 12.75
N TYR A 113 14.45 -1.17 13.21
CA TYR A 113 14.56 -2.38 14.01
C TYR A 113 15.38 -2.16 15.29
N SER A 114 16.04 -1.02 15.41
CA SER A 114 16.89 -0.69 16.57
C SER A 114 16.56 0.68 17.16
N GLN A 115 16.94 0.89 18.42
CA GLN A 115 16.78 2.18 19.09
C GLN A 115 17.67 3.26 18.46
N GLU A 116 18.83 2.89 17.96
CA GLU A 116 19.76 3.78 17.26
C GLU A 116 19.10 4.33 15.98
N GLU A 117 18.47 3.49 15.19
CA GLU A 117 17.74 3.91 13.98
C GLU A 117 16.59 4.84 14.31
N VAL A 118 15.89 4.65 15.45
CA VAL A 118 14.86 5.59 15.92
C VAL A 118 15.48 6.94 16.26
N ARG A 119 16.61 6.97 16.97
CA ARG A 119 17.35 8.21 17.26
C ARG A 119 17.81 8.91 15.98
N ASP A 120 18.28 8.17 15.00
CA ASP A 120 18.68 8.72 13.71
C ASP A 120 17.49 9.27 12.91
N PHE A 121 16.32 8.64 13.02
CA PHE A 121 15.10 9.18 12.48
C PHE A 121 14.75 10.53 13.10
N VAL A 122 14.77 10.64 14.43
CA VAL A 122 14.51 11.91 15.15
C VAL A 122 15.52 12.98 14.72
N LYS A 123 16.83 12.65 14.65
CA LYS A 123 17.86 13.59 14.17
C LYS A 123 17.62 14.06 12.74
N ARG A 124 17.18 13.17 11.84
CA ARG A 124 16.83 13.54 10.45
C ARG A 124 15.66 14.53 10.41
N VAL A 125 14.62 14.30 11.21
CA VAL A 125 13.47 15.22 11.30
C VAL A 125 13.90 16.55 11.91
N GLN A 126 14.68 16.53 13.01
CA GLN A 126 15.20 17.75 13.67
C GLN A 126 16.06 18.60 12.71
N LYS A 127 16.84 17.96 11.83
CA LYS A 127 17.63 18.67 10.81
C LYS A 127 16.76 19.40 9.78
N LEU A 128 15.54 18.91 9.52
CA LEU A 128 14.58 19.57 8.64
C LEU A 128 13.79 20.68 9.34
N LEU A 129 13.69 20.62 10.68
CA LEU A 129 13.01 21.58 11.53
C LEU A 129 13.99 22.07 12.63
N PRO A 130 15.05 22.81 12.26
CA PRO A 130 16.02 23.32 13.22
C PRO A 130 15.30 24.25 14.21
N ASP A 131 15.73 24.19 15.49
CA ASP A 131 15.25 25.05 16.58
C ASP A 131 13.78 24.84 16.99
N GLU A 132 13.07 23.88 16.42
CA GLU A 132 11.68 23.57 16.80
C GLU A 132 11.61 22.44 17.84
N LYS A 133 10.63 22.55 18.73
CA LYS A 133 10.28 21.44 19.63
C LYS A 133 9.48 20.41 18.88
N LEU A 134 9.98 19.17 18.87
CA LEU A 134 9.32 18.04 18.25
C LEU A 134 8.56 17.26 19.33
N GLU A 135 7.31 16.96 19.05
CA GLU A 135 6.47 16.08 19.86
C GLU A 135 6.02 14.91 19.01
N TRP A 136 5.88 13.74 19.61
CA TRP A 136 5.64 12.50 18.92
C TRP A 136 4.44 11.76 19.50
N VAL A 137 3.77 11.00 18.65
CA VAL A 137 2.76 10.03 19.06
C VAL A 137 3.22 8.65 18.64
N VAL A 138 3.23 7.71 19.59
CA VAL A 138 3.50 6.30 19.33
C VAL A 138 2.18 5.54 19.39
N GLU A 139 1.89 4.79 18.34
CA GLU A 139 0.68 3.99 18.18
C GLU A 139 1.03 2.52 17.99
N PRO A 140 0.19 1.56 18.44
CA PRO A 140 0.37 0.16 18.06
C PRO A 140 0.31 -0.02 16.54
N LYS A 141 1.28 -0.72 15.98
CA LYS A 141 1.23 -1.14 14.58
C LYS A 141 0.41 -2.41 14.48
N VAL A 142 -0.88 -2.24 14.17
CA VAL A 142 -1.82 -3.35 14.03
C VAL A 142 -1.44 -4.21 12.82
N ASP A 143 -1.41 -5.53 13.02
CA ASP A 143 -1.14 -6.47 11.94
C ASP A 143 -2.45 -6.91 11.27
N GLY A 144 -2.84 -6.20 10.23
CA GLY A 144 -4.10 -6.36 9.54
C GLY A 144 -4.04 -5.99 8.06
N VAL A 145 -5.12 -5.44 7.56
CA VAL A 145 -5.29 -4.98 6.18
C VAL A 145 -5.66 -3.50 6.19
N ALA A 146 -4.79 -2.69 5.61
CA ALA A 146 -5.03 -1.25 5.50
C ALA A 146 -6.20 -0.95 4.55
N VAL A 147 -7.12 -0.11 5.01
CA VAL A 147 -8.31 0.31 4.27
C VAL A 147 -8.54 1.81 4.38
N SER A 148 -9.25 2.37 3.39
CA SER A 148 -9.83 3.71 3.46
C SER A 148 -11.35 3.61 3.49
N LEU A 149 -11.99 4.49 4.27
CA LEU A 149 -13.45 4.65 4.34
C LEU A 149 -13.77 6.09 3.94
N ARG A 150 -14.57 6.27 2.88
CA ARG A 150 -15.02 7.57 2.42
C ARG A 150 -16.47 7.78 2.79
N PHE A 151 -16.71 8.82 3.56
CA PHE A 151 -18.04 9.27 3.96
C PHE A 151 -18.44 10.50 3.15
N GLU A 152 -19.64 10.48 2.59
CA GLU A 152 -20.24 11.59 1.87
C GLU A 152 -21.51 12.02 2.61
N ASN A 153 -21.60 13.30 2.97
CA ASN A 153 -22.70 13.83 3.80
C ASN A 153 -22.93 13.02 5.08
N GLY A 154 -21.85 12.50 5.65
CA GLY A 154 -21.87 11.70 6.87
C GLY A 154 -22.27 10.23 6.71
N VAL A 155 -22.52 9.75 5.50
CA VAL A 155 -22.88 8.35 5.18
C VAL A 155 -21.69 7.66 4.52
N LEU A 156 -21.43 6.40 4.90
CA LEU A 156 -20.37 5.59 4.26
C LEU A 156 -20.71 5.32 2.79
N ALA A 157 -20.00 5.98 1.90
CA ALA A 157 -20.17 5.87 0.45
C ALA A 157 -19.24 4.79 -0.14
N VAL A 158 -17.95 4.82 0.18
CA VAL A 158 -16.94 3.92 -0.40
C VAL A 158 -16.00 3.42 0.68
N GLY A 159 -15.68 2.13 0.62
CA GLY A 159 -14.61 1.51 1.39
C GLY A 159 -13.67 0.73 0.49
N ALA A 160 -12.36 1.01 0.52
CA ALA A 160 -11.40 0.45 -0.40
C ALA A 160 -10.17 -0.13 0.31
N THR A 161 -9.55 -1.16 -0.29
CA THR A 161 -8.22 -1.65 0.10
C THR A 161 -7.15 -0.63 -0.25
N ARG A 162 -5.96 -0.71 0.38
CA ARG A 162 -4.81 0.13 0.00
C ARG A 162 -4.41 -0.02 -1.47
N GLY A 163 -4.50 -1.25 -2.01
CA GLY A 163 -4.04 -1.55 -3.36
C GLY A 163 -2.56 -1.21 -3.57
N ASP A 164 -2.26 -0.49 -4.65
CA ASP A 164 -0.92 0.03 -4.98
C ASP A 164 -0.58 1.35 -4.26
N GLY A 165 -1.47 1.82 -3.40
CA GLY A 165 -1.37 3.09 -2.70
C GLY A 165 -2.07 4.25 -3.43
N THR A 166 -2.27 4.17 -4.73
CA THR A 166 -3.01 5.18 -5.53
C THR A 166 -4.44 4.71 -5.80
N THR A 167 -4.60 3.41 -6.09
CA THR A 167 -5.88 2.75 -6.34
C THR A 167 -6.00 1.49 -5.48
N GLY A 168 -7.21 1.19 -5.03
CA GLY A 168 -7.54 0.00 -4.27
C GLY A 168 -8.79 -0.69 -4.82
N ASP A 169 -9.10 -1.88 -4.31
CA ASP A 169 -10.33 -2.60 -4.66
C ASP A 169 -11.49 -2.04 -3.84
N ASP A 170 -12.63 -1.77 -4.47
CA ASP A 170 -13.87 -1.41 -3.79
C ASP A 170 -14.42 -2.62 -3.03
N ILE A 171 -14.29 -2.58 -1.72
CA ILE A 171 -14.78 -3.60 -0.80
C ILE A 171 -15.88 -3.06 0.12
N THR A 172 -16.59 -2.02 -0.32
CA THR A 172 -17.62 -1.32 0.48
C THR A 172 -18.64 -2.29 1.09
N ALA A 173 -19.14 -3.24 0.29
CA ALA A 173 -20.11 -4.22 0.76
C ALA A 173 -19.56 -5.09 1.89
N ASN A 174 -18.28 -5.47 1.80
CA ASN A 174 -17.60 -6.27 2.81
C ASN A 174 -17.32 -5.47 4.09
N LEU A 175 -16.86 -4.22 3.95
CA LEU A 175 -16.61 -3.35 5.10
C LEU A 175 -17.89 -2.97 5.86
N LYS A 176 -19.03 -2.84 5.18
CA LYS A 176 -20.33 -2.64 5.82
C LYS A 176 -20.72 -3.78 6.76
N THR A 177 -20.22 -4.99 6.54
CA THR A 177 -20.49 -6.15 7.43
C THR A 177 -19.78 -6.07 8.76
N ILE A 178 -18.70 -5.28 8.87
CA ILE A 178 -17.92 -5.08 10.09
C ILE A 178 -18.73 -4.15 11.02
N ARG A 179 -19.14 -4.68 12.16
CA ARG A 179 -20.07 -3.99 13.08
C ARG A 179 -19.49 -2.70 13.67
N SER A 180 -18.19 -2.65 13.92
CA SER A 180 -17.47 -1.45 14.41
C SER A 180 -17.28 -0.35 13.36
N VAL A 181 -17.60 -0.61 12.08
CA VAL A 181 -17.65 0.43 11.04
C VAL A 181 -19.00 1.14 11.11
N PRO A 182 -19.05 2.45 11.45
CA PRO A 182 -20.29 3.20 11.42
C PRO A 182 -20.77 3.39 9.97
N LEU A 183 -22.04 3.13 9.69
CA LEU A 183 -22.64 3.44 8.39
C LEU A 183 -22.92 4.93 8.23
N THR A 184 -23.09 5.63 9.35
CA THR A 184 -23.28 7.08 9.45
C THR A 184 -22.44 7.63 10.59
N LEU A 185 -21.85 8.80 10.37
CA LEU A 185 -21.07 9.48 11.41
C LEU A 185 -21.99 10.00 12.52
N GLN A 186 -21.53 9.91 13.75
CA GLN A 186 -22.23 10.50 14.89
C GLN A 186 -22.14 12.03 14.81
N ARG A 187 -23.26 12.72 15.06
CA ARG A 187 -23.25 14.17 15.21
C ARG A 187 -22.56 14.54 16.52
N ARG A 188 -21.68 15.52 16.47
CA ARG A 188 -21.06 16.06 17.69
C ARG A 188 -22.13 16.65 18.59
N ALA A 189 -22.44 15.99 19.70
CA ALA A 189 -23.26 16.60 20.76
C ALA A 189 -22.42 17.71 21.41
N GLY A 190 -22.84 18.99 21.24
CA GLY A 190 -22.27 20.10 21.99
C GLY A 190 -21.58 21.22 21.20
N VAL A 191 -21.63 21.25 19.86
CA VAL A 191 -21.27 22.46 19.10
C VAL A 191 -22.52 23.33 19.00
N PRO A 192 -22.55 24.56 19.62
CA PRO A 192 -23.66 25.48 19.41
C PRO A 192 -23.75 25.83 17.92
N PRO A 193 -24.96 26.02 17.35
CA PRO A 193 -25.11 26.49 16.00
C PRO A 193 -24.35 27.80 15.83
N ALA A 194 -23.54 27.90 14.76
CA ALA A 194 -22.77 29.10 14.46
C ALA A 194 -23.68 30.33 14.55
N SER A 195 -23.31 31.28 15.40
CA SER A 195 -24.06 32.51 15.64
C SER A 195 -24.40 33.20 14.31
N LYS A 196 -25.67 33.50 14.09
CA LYS A 196 -26.21 34.19 12.93
C LYS A 196 -25.45 35.53 12.75
N SER A 197 -24.46 35.57 11.88
CA SER A 197 -24.01 36.84 11.32
C SER A 197 -25.09 37.32 10.35
N LYS A 198 -25.64 38.51 10.64
CA LYS A 198 -26.61 39.20 9.80
C LYS A 198 -25.93 39.66 8.50
N GLN A 199 -25.88 38.79 7.51
CA GLN A 199 -25.74 39.21 6.12
C GLN A 199 -26.84 38.55 5.30
N LYS A 200 -27.78 39.38 4.83
CA LYS A 200 -28.81 39.04 3.89
C LYS A 200 -28.15 38.58 2.57
N SER A 201 -28.21 37.31 2.25
CA SER A 201 -27.99 36.82 0.89
C SER A 201 -29.36 36.50 0.25
N LEU A 202 -29.55 37.04 -0.93
CA LEU A 202 -30.71 36.85 -1.80
C LEU A 202 -30.66 35.44 -2.45
N PHE A 203 -30.94 34.41 -1.72
CA PHE A 203 -31.43 33.13 -2.26
C PHE A 203 -32.01 32.36 -1.05
N GLU A 204 -33.34 32.33 -1.01
CA GLU A 204 -34.08 31.40 -0.18
C GLU A 204 -33.79 29.99 -0.69
N ASP A 205 -33.17 29.16 0.16
CA ASP A 205 -33.52 27.76 0.25
C ASP A 205 -33.15 27.18 1.60
N GLY A 206 -34.05 26.33 2.09
CA GLY A 206 -34.24 25.92 3.45
C GLY A 206 -33.07 25.15 4.07
N ASP A 207 -32.98 25.35 5.36
CA ASP A 207 -32.55 24.41 6.40
C ASP A 207 -31.13 23.83 6.30
N ARG A 208 -30.09 24.69 6.39
CA ARG A 208 -28.72 24.25 6.67
C ARG A 208 -28.58 23.94 8.16
N ARG A 209 -29.01 22.73 8.51
CA ARG A 209 -28.80 22.16 9.85
C ARG A 209 -27.45 21.45 9.88
N ASP A 210 -26.64 21.82 10.87
CA ASP A 210 -25.52 21.06 11.44
C ASP A 210 -24.65 20.28 10.44
N ALA A 211 -23.69 20.96 9.83
CA ALA A 211 -22.86 20.41 8.78
C ALA A 211 -21.98 19.25 9.28
N CYS A 212 -22.43 18.04 9.06
CA CYS A 212 -21.53 16.89 8.93
C CYS A 212 -20.59 17.19 7.75
N PRO A 213 -19.29 16.84 7.80
CA PRO A 213 -18.38 17.09 6.71
C PRO A 213 -18.93 16.50 5.42
N THR A 214 -19.04 17.32 4.36
CA THR A 214 -19.55 16.90 3.06
C THR A 214 -18.74 15.76 2.44
N LEU A 215 -17.44 15.69 2.77
CA LEU A 215 -16.55 14.62 2.38
C LEU A 215 -15.52 14.38 3.49
N LEU A 216 -15.42 13.13 3.98
CA LEU A 216 -14.40 12.69 4.93
C LEU A 216 -13.84 11.33 4.47
N GLU A 217 -12.53 11.24 4.25
CA GLU A 217 -11.84 9.97 4.07
C GLU A 217 -11.01 9.65 5.32
N VAL A 218 -11.28 8.50 5.95
CA VAL A 218 -10.54 8.01 7.12
C VAL A 218 -9.80 6.73 6.78
N ARG A 219 -8.68 6.49 7.46
CA ARG A 219 -7.81 5.33 7.24
C ARG A 219 -7.65 4.52 8.49
N GLY A 220 -7.61 3.21 8.30
CA GLY A 220 -7.48 2.28 9.40
C GLY A 220 -6.99 0.92 8.96
N GLU A 221 -6.94 0.01 9.93
CA GLU A 221 -6.55 -1.37 9.73
C GLU A 221 -7.68 -2.28 10.12
N VAL A 222 -8.13 -3.13 9.18
CA VAL A 222 -9.05 -4.23 9.46
C VAL A 222 -8.24 -5.43 9.92
N PHE A 223 -8.65 -6.02 11.00
CA PHE A 223 -7.98 -7.17 11.61
C PHE A 223 -8.98 -8.23 12.06
N LEU A 224 -8.48 -9.43 12.31
CA LEU A 224 -9.23 -10.50 12.94
C LEU A 224 -8.76 -10.62 14.40
N PRO A 225 -9.63 -10.41 15.41
CA PRO A 225 -9.28 -10.61 16.81
C PRO A 225 -8.78 -12.04 17.08
N ARG A 226 -7.81 -12.20 18.00
CA ARG A 226 -7.16 -13.49 18.33
C ARG A 226 -8.17 -14.60 18.63
N ALA A 227 -9.12 -14.33 19.51
CA ALA A 227 -10.19 -15.31 19.85
C ALA A 227 -11.05 -15.66 18.63
N GLY A 228 -11.33 -14.69 17.75
CA GLY A 228 -12.04 -14.93 16.51
C GLY A 228 -11.26 -15.77 15.51
N PHE A 229 -9.95 -15.59 15.44
CA PHE A 229 -9.05 -16.37 14.61
C PHE A 229 -8.97 -17.83 15.06
N GLU A 230 -8.82 -18.07 16.37
CA GLU A 230 -8.80 -19.42 16.95
C GLU A 230 -10.12 -20.16 16.67
N LYS A 231 -11.25 -19.49 16.89
CA LYS A 231 -12.57 -20.04 16.58
C LYS A 231 -12.72 -20.39 15.11
N LEU A 232 -12.35 -19.48 14.22
CA LEU A 232 -12.43 -19.65 12.78
C LEU A 232 -11.59 -20.86 12.31
N ASN A 233 -10.35 -20.99 12.82
CA ASN A 233 -9.49 -22.11 12.47
C ASN A 233 -9.99 -23.45 13.06
N ALA A 234 -10.62 -23.45 14.23
CA ALA A 234 -11.26 -24.62 14.79
C ALA A 234 -12.45 -25.09 13.90
N GLU A 235 -13.27 -24.14 13.42
CA GLU A 235 -14.38 -24.43 12.49
C GLU A 235 -13.86 -25.00 11.16
N ARG A 236 -12.83 -24.39 10.56
CA ARG A 236 -12.21 -24.87 9.31
C ARG A 236 -11.61 -26.26 9.46
N LYS A 237 -10.90 -26.51 10.56
CA LYS A 237 -10.34 -27.83 10.89
C LYS A 237 -11.42 -28.89 11.00
N SER A 238 -12.56 -28.59 11.65
CA SER A 238 -13.69 -29.54 11.75
C SER A 238 -14.39 -29.78 10.41
N ALA A 239 -14.36 -28.80 9.50
CA ALA A 239 -14.86 -28.91 8.13
C ALA A 239 -13.88 -29.60 7.17
N GLY A 240 -12.66 -29.96 7.61
CA GLY A 240 -11.61 -30.51 6.74
C GLY A 240 -10.98 -29.50 5.78
N GLU A 241 -11.14 -28.22 6.06
CA GLU A 241 -10.58 -27.14 5.26
C GLU A 241 -9.18 -26.72 5.76
N GLU A 242 -8.36 -26.16 4.87
CA GLU A 242 -7.05 -25.63 5.22
C GLU A 242 -7.19 -24.44 6.19
N MET A 243 -6.44 -24.47 7.29
CA MET A 243 -6.44 -23.40 8.29
C MET A 243 -5.71 -22.16 7.78
N PHE A 244 -6.15 -20.99 8.20
CA PHE A 244 -5.39 -19.76 7.94
C PHE A 244 -4.09 -19.74 8.75
N ALA A 245 -3.02 -19.29 8.13
CA ALA A 245 -1.68 -19.24 8.73
C ALA A 245 -1.59 -18.26 9.90
N ASN A 246 -2.21 -17.07 9.76
CA ASN A 246 -2.20 -16.02 10.78
C ASN A 246 -3.47 -15.14 10.67
N PRO A 247 -3.76 -14.29 11.70
CA PRO A 247 -4.93 -13.42 11.70
C PRO A 247 -4.96 -12.42 10.54
N ARG A 248 -3.80 -11.89 10.10
CA ARG A 248 -3.70 -10.97 8.95
C ARG A 248 -4.14 -11.64 7.65
N ASN A 249 -3.65 -12.86 7.37
CA ASN A 249 -4.03 -13.60 6.17
C ASN A 249 -5.52 -13.99 6.20
N ALA A 250 -6.05 -14.30 7.39
CA ALA A 250 -7.47 -14.56 7.57
C ALA A 250 -8.33 -13.32 7.32
N ALA A 251 -7.89 -12.14 7.79
CA ALA A 251 -8.55 -10.87 7.51
C ALA A 251 -8.50 -10.52 6.00
N ALA A 252 -7.32 -10.63 5.38
CA ALA A 252 -7.14 -10.36 3.96
C ALA A 252 -7.97 -11.30 3.06
N GLY A 253 -7.95 -12.61 3.35
CA GLY A 253 -8.76 -13.59 2.64
C GLY A 253 -10.27 -13.39 2.85
N SER A 254 -10.67 -12.89 4.02
CA SER A 254 -12.08 -12.56 4.29
C SER A 254 -12.53 -11.33 3.48
N LEU A 255 -11.76 -10.24 3.47
CA LEU A 255 -12.09 -9.01 2.74
C LEU A 255 -12.11 -9.19 1.21
N LYS A 256 -11.45 -10.24 0.69
CA LYS A 256 -11.44 -10.59 -0.74
C LYS A 256 -12.59 -11.54 -1.17
N GLN A 257 -13.51 -11.88 -0.27
CA GLN A 257 -14.68 -12.67 -0.64
C GLN A 257 -15.65 -11.82 -1.47
N LEU A 258 -16.14 -12.39 -2.57
CA LEU A 258 -17.12 -11.73 -3.45
C LEU A 258 -18.54 -11.73 -2.86
N ASP A 259 -18.83 -12.62 -1.93
CA ASP A 259 -20.10 -12.68 -1.21
C ASP A 259 -19.98 -12.05 0.19
N PRO A 260 -20.58 -10.86 0.42
CA PRO A 260 -20.56 -10.21 1.73
C PRO A 260 -21.16 -11.04 2.87
N LYS A 261 -22.05 -12.00 2.56
CA LYS A 261 -22.64 -12.91 3.56
C LYS A 261 -21.62 -13.85 4.19
N ILE A 262 -20.57 -14.21 3.43
CA ILE A 262 -19.45 -14.99 3.96
C ILE A 262 -18.63 -14.10 4.89
N VAL A 263 -18.39 -12.85 4.51
CA VAL A 263 -17.63 -11.87 5.33
C VAL A 263 -18.36 -11.58 6.63
N ALA A 264 -19.68 -11.42 6.60
CA ALA A 264 -20.52 -11.15 7.77
C ALA A 264 -20.42 -12.22 8.87
N LYS A 265 -20.06 -13.47 8.51
CA LYS A 265 -19.82 -14.55 9.47
C LYS A 265 -18.43 -14.50 10.11
N ARG A 266 -17.53 -13.66 9.59
CA ARG A 266 -16.18 -13.52 10.11
C ARG A 266 -16.16 -12.43 11.19
N PRO A 267 -15.57 -12.65 12.35
CA PRO A 267 -15.52 -11.66 13.42
C PRO A 267 -14.43 -10.62 13.17
N LEU A 268 -14.53 -9.91 12.01
CA LEU A 268 -13.61 -8.83 11.66
C LEU A 268 -13.89 -7.59 12.52
N ASP A 269 -12.82 -6.84 12.80
CA ASP A 269 -12.86 -5.57 13.51
C ASP A 269 -11.93 -4.54 12.83
N ILE A 270 -12.02 -3.26 13.20
CA ILE A 270 -11.25 -2.19 12.59
C ILE A 270 -10.75 -1.19 13.63
N LEU A 271 -9.55 -0.64 13.42
CA LEU A 271 -9.04 0.52 14.14
C LEU A 271 -8.68 1.64 13.15
N LEU A 272 -9.20 2.85 13.42
CA LEU A 272 -8.95 4.04 12.59
C LEU A 272 -7.84 4.87 13.24
N TYR A 273 -6.86 5.31 12.41
CA TYR A 273 -5.65 6.00 12.90
C TYR A 273 -5.23 7.21 12.05
N GLY A 274 -5.99 7.51 11.00
CA GLY A 274 -5.61 8.59 10.10
C GLY A 274 -6.75 9.12 9.25
N ILE A 275 -6.51 10.26 8.61
CA ILE A 275 -7.39 10.83 7.58
C ILE A 275 -6.64 10.89 6.24
N GLY A 276 -7.37 10.68 5.14
CA GLY A 276 -6.86 10.78 3.78
C GLY A 276 -7.16 12.13 3.12
N ALA A 277 -8.32 12.72 3.42
CA ALA A 277 -8.72 14.02 2.94
C ALA A 277 -9.49 14.78 4.02
N PRO A 278 -9.32 16.10 4.13
CA PRO A 278 -9.98 16.90 5.14
C PRO A 278 -11.49 16.99 4.91
N ALA A 279 -12.20 17.19 6.02
CA ALA A 279 -13.64 17.30 6.12
C ALA A 279 -14.16 18.70 5.71
N SER A 280 -13.76 19.29 4.58
CA SER A 280 -14.28 20.60 4.19
C SER A 280 -14.62 20.69 2.72
N GLY A 281 -15.70 21.41 2.42
CA GLY A 281 -16.31 21.56 1.09
C GLY A 281 -15.55 22.47 0.11
N THR A 282 -14.27 22.83 0.33
CA THR A 282 -13.52 23.77 -0.51
C THR A 282 -12.12 23.34 -0.92
N ALA A 283 -11.67 22.13 -0.56
CA ALA A 283 -10.40 21.61 -1.04
C ALA A 283 -10.55 21.12 -2.48
N ARG A 284 -10.18 21.93 -3.46
CA ARG A 284 -9.87 21.49 -4.81
C ARG A 284 -8.81 20.40 -4.75
N LEU A 285 -9.02 19.32 -5.50
CA LEU A 285 -8.09 18.23 -5.79
C LEU A 285 -6.73 18.78 -6.23
N GLY A 286 -5.83 19.00 -5.28
CA GLY A 286 -4.43 19.32 -5.47
C GLY A 286 -3.68 18.72 -4.30
N LEU A 287 -2.56 18.09 -4.54
CA LEU A 287 -1.56 17.66 -3.57
C LEU A 287 -1.53 18.62 -2.38
N VAL A 288 -1.95 18.16 -1.20
CA VAL A 288 -2.02 18.91 0.07
C VAL A 288 -2.12 20.41 -0.11
N PRO A 289 -3.31 21.04 -0.01
CA PRO A 289 -3.40 22.50 -0.22
C PRO A 289 -2.63 23.22 0.87
N ASP A 290 -1.70 24.03 0.43
CA ASP A 290 -0.81 24.82 1.31
C ASP A 290 -1.53 25.86 2.16
N HIS A 291 -2.79 26.13 2.02
CA HIS A 291 -3.53 27.11 2.83
C HIS A 291 -5.02 26.79 2.94
N ALA A 292 -5.37 25.65 3.56
CA ALA A 292 -6.67 25.62 4.22
C ALA A 292 -6.48 26.34 5.57
N VAL A 293 -7.00 27.55 5.70
CA VAL A 293 -7.26 28.14 7.03
C VAL A 293 -8.00 27.09 7.82
N PRO A 294 -7.52 26.68 9.02
CA PRO A 294 -8.20 25.65 9.79
C PRO A 294 -9.62 26.16 10.08
N GLU A 295 -10.63 25.45 9.58
CA GLU A 295 -11.99 25.68 10.07
C GLU A 295 -11.95 25.47 11.58
N ALA A 296 -12.54 26.38 12.33
CA ALA A 296 -12.56 26.32 13.79
C ALA A 296 -13.07 24.94 14.22
N GLY A 297 -12.17 24.09 14.75
CA GLY A 297 -12.48 22.74 15.22
C GLY A 297 -11.86 21.59 14.41
N ALA A 298 -11.09 21.82 13.34
CA ALA A 298 -10.32 20.76 12.67
C ALA A 298 -9.08 20.37 13.52
N PRO A 299 -8.73 19.07 13.61
CA PRO A 299 -7.57 18.64 14.38
C PRO A 299 -6.26 19.20 13.77
N GLN A 300 -5.39 19.71 14.64
CA GLN A 300 -4.08 20.27 14.28
C GLN A 300 -2.93 19.30 14.59
N SER A 301 -3.22 18.21 15.27
CA SER A 301 -2.23 17.23 15.69
C SER A 301 -2.76 15.81 15.57
N GLN A 302 -1.84 14.84 15.54
CA GLN A 302 -2.18 13.42 15.52
C GLN A 302 -3.00 13.01 16.76
N ARG A 303 -2.70 13.59 17.91
CA ARG A 303 -3.45 13.35 19.14
C ARG A 303 -4.90 13.83 19.02
N GLU A 304 -5.08 15.09 18.61
CA GLU A 304 -6.42 15.66 18.40
C GLU A 304 -7.20 14.90 17.32
N LEU A 305 -6.52 14.38 16.30
CA LEU A 305 -7.14 13.55 15.28
C LEU A 305 -7.74 12.27 15.88
N LEU A 306 -7.03 11.56 16.75
CA LEU A 306 -7.56 10.36 17.37
C LEU A 306 -8.79 10.66 18.24
N ASP A 307 -8.78 11.79 18.97
CA ASP A 307 -9.93 12.25 19.75
C ASP A 307 -11.10 12.67 18.84
N PHE A 308 -10.81 13.33 17.72
CA PHE A 308 -11.80 13.67 16.70
C PHE A 308 -12.45 12.42 16.11
N LEU A 309 -11.67 11.41 15.73
CA LEU A 309 -12.20 10.15 15.21
C LEU A 309 -13.11 9.45 16.23
N LYS A 310 -12.71 9.42 17.50
CA LYS A 310 -13.56 8.90 18.60
C LYS A 310 -14.89 9.66 18.69
N SER A 311 -14.85 10.99 18.57
CA SER A 311 -16.06 11.82 18.65
C SER A 311 -17.05 11.60 17.49
N LEU A 312 -16.57 11.05 16.37
CA LEU A 312 -17.40 10.66 15.23
C LEU A 312 -17.92 9.20 15.31
N GLY A 313 -17.60 8.49 16.40
CA GLY A 313 -18.05 7.11 16.62
C GLY A 313 -17.10 6.04 16.06
N PHE A 314 -15.86 6.40 15.72
CA PHE A 314 -14.88 5.45 15.24
C PHE A 314 -14.11 4.79 16.38
N LYS A 315 -13.79 3.51 16.20
CA LYS A 315 -12.86 2.79 17.06
C LYS A 315 -11.42 3.17 16.71
N THR A 316 -10.65 3.63 17.69
CA THR A 316 -9.24 4.02 17.55
C THR A 316 -8.36 3.15 18.43
N PRO A 317 -7.02 3.15 18.30
CA PRO A 317 -6.14 2.40 19.19
C PRO A 317 -6.45 2.70 20.67
N GLU A 318 -6.55 1.64 21.46
CA GLU A 318 -6.93 1.70 22.89
C GLU A 318 -5.88 2.46 23.71
N ARG A 319 -4.63 2.37 23.31
CA ARG A 319 -3.50 2.99 23.99
C ARG A 319 -2.56 3.63 22.98
N THR A 320 -2.19 4.87 23.24
CA THR A 320 -1.20 5.65 22.51
C THR A 320 -0.31 6.37 23.49
N TRP A 321 0.91 6.68 23.11
CA TRP A 321 1.90 7.36 23.95
C TRP A 321 2.25 8.69 23.32
N PHE A 322 2.25 9.72 24.16
CA PHE A 322 2.67 11.05 23.77
C PHE A 322 4.08 11.31 24.32
N CYS A 323 5.03 11.58 23.44
CA CYS A 323 6.44 11.65 23.73
C CYS A 323 7.00 13.03 23.38
N LYS A 324 7.84 13.60 24.26
CA LYS A 324 8.47 14.92 24.10
C LYS A 324 9.98 14.82 23.90
N SER A 325 10.55 13.65 24.06
CA SER A 325 11.97 13.38 23.95
C SER A 325 12.22 12.03 23.24
N GLU A 326 13.46 11.81 22.83
CA GLU A 326 13.93 10.51 22.29
C GLU A 326 13.80 9.39 23.33
N ASP A 327 14.08 9.70 24.57
CA ASP A 327 14.00 8.70 25.66
C ASP A 327 12.54 8.32 25.95
N ASP A 328 11.59 9.29 25.86
CA ASP A 328 10.17 8.98 25.95
C ASP A 328 9.73 8.03 24.82
N LEU A 329 10.25 8.21 23.60
CA LEU A 329 9.97 7.32 22.46
C LEU A 329 10.45 5.90 22.74
N ILE A 330 11.69 5.74 23.20
CA ILE A 330 12.26 4.44 23.53
C ILE A 330 11.48 3.77 24.67
N ALA A 331 11.11 4.54 25.71
CA ALA A 331 10.28 4.04 26.79
C ALA A 331 8.89 3.62 26.34
N ALA A 332 8.25 4.39 25.44
CA ALA A 332 6.96 4.06 24.85
C ALA A 332 6.99 2.78 24.02
N ILE A 333 8.04 2.58 23.21
CA ILE A 333 8.24 1.36 22.42
C ILE A 333 8.40 0.14 23.35
N ALA A 334 9.19 0.26 24.40
CA ALA A 334 9.40 -0.80 25.38
C ALA A 334 8.13 -1.10 26.21
N ASP A 335 7.33 -0.09 26.53
CA ASP A 335 6.05 -0.29 27.21
C ASP A 335 5.02 -0.96 26.29
N LEU A 336 4.95 -0.55 25.02
CA LEU A 336 4.11 -1.20 24.02
C LEU A 336 4.47 -2.68 23.87
N ASP A 337 5.74 -3.05 23.84
CA ASP A 337 6.16 -4.47 23.74
C ASP A 337 5.64 -5.32 24.90
N LYS A 338 5.61 -4.74 26.12
CA LYS A 338 5.07 -5.42 27.30
C LYS A 338 3.54 -5.60 27.25
N VAL A 339 2.83 -4.62 26.68
CA VAL A 339 1.35 -4.62 26.72
C VAL A 339 0.71 -5.20 25.46
N ARG A 340 1.41 -5.25 24.32
CA ARG A 340 0.84 -5.72 23.04
C ARG A 340 0.24 -7.13 23.09
N LYS A 341 0.78 -8.00 23.94
CA LYS A 341 0.23 -9.36 24.14
C LYS A 341 -1.16 -9.38 24.79
N LYS A 342 -1.57 -8.28 25.41
CA LYS A 342 -2.89 -8.13 26.06
C LYS A 342 -3.95 -7.58 25.10
N PHE A 343 -3.55 -7.04 23.94
CA PHE A 343 -4.50 -6.55 22.93
C PHE A 343 -5.28 -7.70 22.30
N ALA A 344 -6.51 -7.43 21.92
CA ALA A 344 -7.36 -8.41 21.22
C ALA A 344 -6.85 -8.71 19.80
N TYR A 345 -5.89 -7.94 19.29
CA TYR A 345 -5.31 -8.02 17.95
C TYR A 345 -3.80 -8.23 17.98
N GLU A 346 -3.25 -8.71 16.88
CA GLU A 346 -1.80 -8.83 16.70
C GLU A 346 -1.16 -7.46 16.40
N THR A 347 0.05 -7.27 16.91
CA THR A 347 0.83 -6.03 16.76
C THR A 347 2.27 -6.40 16.44
N ASP A 348 2.73 -6.03 15.25
CA ASP A 348 4.06 -6.35 14.74
C ASP A 348 5.11 -5.26 15.07
N GLY A 349 4.67 -4.14 15.66
CA GLY A 349 5.55 -3.04 15.99
C GLY A 349 4.86 -1.84 16.60
N ALA A 350 5.53 -0.70 16.51
CA ALA A 350 5.06 0.63 16.85
C ALA A 350 5.08 1.53 15.62
N VAL A 351 4.13 2.45 15.49
CA VAL A 351 4.17 3.55 14.52
C VAL A 351 4.48 4.83 15.28
N ILE A 352 5.60 5.46 14.94
CA ILE A 352 6.04 6.73 15.50
C ILE A 352 5.66 7.83 14.51
N LYS A 353 4.93 8.84 14.93
CA LYS A 353 4.47 9.95 14.10
C LYS A 353 4.81 11.29 14.76
N LEU A 354 5.27 12.24 13.97
CA LEU A 354 5.38 13.64 14.42
C LEU A 354 3.98 14.16 14.74
N ASN A 355 3.79 14.80 15.92
CA ASN A 355 2.46 15.13 16.40
C ASN A 355 1.79 16.29 15.64
N SER A 356 2.51 17.36 15.35
CA SER A 356 1.96 18.54 14.66
C SER A 356 1.79 18.33 13.17
N PHE A 357 0.58 18.57 12.64
CA PHE A 357 0.30 18.46 11.20
C PHE A 357 1.01 19.53 10.37
N GLU A 358 1.24 20.70 10.94
CA GLU A 358 2.04 21.72 10.27
C GLU A 358 3.47 21.26 10.07
N GLN A 359 4.10 20.72 11.12
CA GLN A 359 5.44 20.15 11.02
C GLN A 359 5.50 18.97 10.05
N GLN A 360 4.48 18.09 10.05
CA GLN A 360 4.39 16.99 9.09
C GLN A 360 4.40 17.48 7.64
N ARG A 361 3.63 18.54 7.32
CA ARG A 361 3.61 19.14 5.98
C ARG A 361 4.97 19.68 5.57
N ARG A 362 5.66 20.37 6.46
CA ARG A 362 6.99 20.95 6.20
C ARG A 362 8.08 19.89 6.01
N VAL A 363 8.03 18.82 6.78
CA VAL A 363 8.94 17.66 6.66
C VAL A 363 8.68 16.89 5.36
N GLY A 364 7.41 16.79 4.94
CA GLY A 364 6.98 16.22 3.69
C GLY A 364 7.14 14.71 3.60
N ALA A 365 7.17 14.20 2.37
CA ALA A 365 7.26 12.78 2.06
C ALA A 365 8.25 12.53 0.92
N THR A 366 8.69 11.28 0.78
CA THR A 366 9.34 10.76 -0.42
C THR A 366 8.28 10.18 -1.36
N ALA A 367 8.66 9.72 -2.54
CA ALA A 367 7.75 9.01 -3.44
C ALA A 367 7.16 7.73 -2.81
N LYS A 368 7.78 7.18 -1.76
CA LYS A 368 7.42 5.89 -1.14
C LYS A 368 6.84 6.02 0.27
N ALA A 369 7.38 6.92 1.09
CA ALA A 369 7.06 7.00 2.52
C ALA A 369 7.05 8.45 3.04
N PRO A 370 6.25 8.77 4.07
CA PRO A 370 6.31 10.04 4.76
C PRO A 370 7.64 10.15 5.53
N ARG A 371 8.26 11.35 5.53
CA ARG A 371 9.48 11.61 6.30
C ARG A 371 9.21 11.88 7.78
N TRP A 372 7.96 12.12 8.14
CA TRP A 372 7.51 12.47 9.49
C TRP A 372 6.98 11.27 10.30
N ALA A 373 6.96 10.08 9.71
CA ALA A 373 6.54 8.86 10.39
C ALA A 373 7.44 7.68 10.04
N ILE A 374 7.62 6.76 10.99
CA ILE A 374 8.39 5.54 10.82
C ILE A 374 7.74 4.38 11.59
N ALA A 375 7.91 3.17 11.10
CA ALA A 375 7.46 1.96 11.77
C ALA A 375 8.65 1.27 12.47
N TYR A 376 8.62 1.21 13.80
CA TYR A 376 9.53 0.36 14.56
C TYR A 376 8.98 -1.05 14.61
N LYS A 377 9.74 -2.03 14.18
CA LYS A 377 9.38 -3.44 14.25
C LYS A 377 10.14 -4.15 15.35
N TYR A 378 9.42 -4.96 16.12
CA TYR A 378 10.05 -5.82 17.12
C TYR A 378 10.88 -6.91 16.44
N ALA A 379 11.83 -7.47 17.19
CA ALA A 379 12.61 -8.59 16.71
C ALA A 379 11.67 -9.73 16.27
N PRO A 380 11.88 -10.28 15.08
CA PRO A 380 11.07 -11.38 14.58
C PRO A 380 11.26 -12.63 15.44
N GLU A 381 10.23 -13.48 15.47
CA GLU A 381 10.37 -14.81 16.06
C GLU A 381 11.42 -15.60 15.27
N GLN A 382 12.20 -16.41 15.98
CA GLN A 382 13.21 -17.28 15.40
C GLN A 382 12.92 -18.75 15.74
N ALA A 383 13.27 -19.64 14.82
CA ALA A 383 13.20 -21.08 15.03
C ALA A 383 14.47 -21.78 14.54
N GLU A 384 14.84 -22.85 15.19
CA GLU A 384 15.92 -23.71 14.74
C GLU A 384 15.40 -24.86 13.88
N THR A 385 16.05 -25.12 12.76
CA THR A 385 15.70 -26.24 11.88
C THR A 385 16.92 -26.77 11.14
N LYS A 386 16.82 -27.96 10.55
CA LYS A 386 17.91 -28.59 9.80
C LYS A 386 17.92 -28.15 8.36
N LEU A 387 19.09 -27.79 7.84
CA LEU A 387 19.32 -27.49 6.42
C LEU A 387 19.60 -28.77 5.64
N ASN A 388 18.63 -29.24 4.89
CA ASN A 388 18.71 -30.51 4.17
C ASN A 388 19.46 -30.37 2.83
N ALA A 389 19.25 -29.24 2.11
CA ALA A 389 19.86 -28.96 0.83
C ALA A 389 19.88 -27.46 0.55
N ILE A 390 20.70 -27.04 -0.41
CA ILE A 390 20.68 -25.68 -0.97
C ILE A 390 20.38 -25.81 -2.47
N THR A 391 19.33 -25.16 -2.92
CA THR A 391 18.90 -25.06 -4.32
C THR A 391 19.16 -23.67 -4.86
N ILE A 392 19.42 -23.54 -6.17
CA ILE A 392 19.60 -22.25 -6.82
C ILE A 392 18.36 -21.90 -7.63
N GLN A 393 17.74 -20.80 -7.33
CA GLN A 393 16.68 -20.19 -8.13
C GLN A 393 17.25 -19.14 -9.08
N VAL A 394 16.77 -19.12 -10.32
CA VAL A 394 17.15 -18.12 -11.32
C VAL A 394 16.01 -17.12 -11.47
N GLY A 395 16.27 -15.88 -11.07
CA GLY A 395 15.30 -14.80 -11.16
C GLY A 395 15.13 -14.24 -12.59
N ARG A 396 14.15 -13.37 -12.79
CA ARG A 396 13.82 -12.74 -14.10
C ARG A 396 14.98 -11.95 -14.71
N THR A 397 15.90 -11.45 -13.90
CA THR A 397 17.10 -10.72 -14.32
C THR A 397 18.32 -11.63 -14.45
N GLY A 398 18.13 -12.94 -14.38
CA GLY A 398 19.21 -13.93 -14.40
C GLY A 398 19.91 -14.11 -13.06
N ALA A 399 19.61 -13.35 -12.03
CA ALA A 399 20.25 -13.47 -10.71
C ALA A 399 20.05 -14.87 -10.12
N LEU A 400 21.14 -15.49 -9.67
CA LEU A 400 21.15 -16.79 -9.03
C LEU A 400 21.00 -16.59 -7.52
N THR A 401 19.84 -16.97 -6.98
CA THR A 401 19.54 -16.83 -5.53
C THR A 401 19.56 -18.20 -4.88
N PRO A 402 20.42 -18.42 -3.88
CA PRO A 402 20.42 -19.66 -3.12
C PRO A 402 19.25 -19.71 -2.15
N VAL A 403 18.61 -20.88 -2.08
CA VAL A 403 17.47 -21.15 -1.22
C VAL A 403 17.77 -22.39 -0.39
N ALA A 404 17.62 -22.26 0.92
CA ALA A 404 17.71 -23.36 1.88
C ALA A 404 16.46 -24.23 1.80
N GLU A 405 16.63 -25.51 1.56
CA GLU A 405 15.59 -26.54 1.74
C GLU A 405 15.71 -27.06 3.18
N LEU A 406 14.69 -26.84 3.97
CA LEU A 406 14.71 -27.03 5.42
C LEU A 406 13.84 -28.21 5.86
N GLU A 407 14.18 -28.82 7.00
CA GLU A 407 13.21 -29.62 7.70
C GLU A 407 12.02 -28.72 8.12
N PRO A 408 10.76 -29.12 7.83
CA PRO A 408 9.61 -28.26 8.10
C PRO A 408 9.54 -27.87 9.58
N VAL A 409 9.48 -26.58 9.86
CA VAL A 409 9.37 -26.03 11.22
C VAL A 409 8.27 -24.98 11.28
N PHE A 410 7.53 -24.95 12.39
CA PHE A 410 6.51 -23.95 12.62
C PHE A 410 7.14 -22.64 13.13
N LEU A 411 6.85 -21.52 12.43
CA LEU A 411 7.37 -20.20 12.78
C LEU A 411 6.36 -19.11 12.41
N ALA A 412 6.04 -18.26 13.37
CA ALA A 412 5.14 -17.12 13.19
C ALA A 412 3.87 -17.49 12.39
N GLY A 413 3.15 -18.53 12.85
CA GLY A 413 1.87 -18.95 12.30
C GLY A 413 1.91 -19.75 10.99
N SER A 414 3.09 -20.13 10.47
CA SER A 414 3.18 -20.97 9.27
C SER A 414 4.29 -22.01 9.35
N THR A 415 4.14 -23.11 8.62
CA THR A 415 5.19 -24.12 8.47
C THR A 415 6.16 -23.71 7.39
N ILE A 416 7.43 -23.51 7.76
CA ILE A 416 8.51 -23.10 6.88
C ILE A 416 9.33 -24.31 6.48
N SER A 417 9.44 -24.56 5.18
CA SER A 417 10.29 -25.59 4.58
C SER A 417 11.38 -25.03 3.67
N ARG A 418 11.34 -23.70 3.41
CA ARG A 418 12.30 -23.02 2.53
C ARG A 418 12.61 -21.62 3.07
N ALA A 419 13.87 -21.20 2.98
CA ALA A 419 14.31 -19.87 3.40
C ALA A 419 15.37 -19.32 2.44
N THR A 420 15.44 -18.00 2.27
CA THR A 420 16.48 -17.39 1.45
C THR A 420 17.85 -17.47 2.15
N LEU A 421 18.89 -17.64 1.34
CA LEU A 421 20.30 -17.52 1.73
C LEU A 421 20.96 -16.29 1.09
N HIS A 422 20.16 -15.39 0.56
CA HIS A 422 20.55 -14.13 -0.07
C HIS A 422 21.48 -14.29 -1.28
N ASN A 423 22.77 -14.56 -1.07
CA ASN A 423 23.80 -14.70 -2.11
C ASN A 423 24.93 -15.65 -1.69
N GLU A 424 25.93 -15.82 -2.55
CA GLU A 424 27.10 -16.67 -2.29
C GLU A 424 27.94 -16.14 -1.11
N ASP A 425 28.15 -14.82 -1.03
CA ASP A 425 28.98 -14.19 -0.01
C ASP A 425 28.37 -14.39 1.38
N TYR A 426 27.03 -14.31 1.49
CA TYR A 426 26.29 -14.57 2.72
C TYR A 426 26.50 -16.01 3.25
N ILE A 427 26.47 -17.00 2.34
CA ILE A 427 26.75 -18.41 2.70
C ILE A 427 28.17 -18.56 3.19
N ARG A 428 29.14 -17.91 2.53
CA ARG A 428 30.57 -17.96 2.86
C ARG A 428 30.86 -17.27 4.19
N GLU A 429 30.35 -16.06 4.39
CA GLU A 429 30.53 -15.26 5.61
C GLU A 429 30.03 -15.99 6.85
N LYS A 430 28.84 -16.58 6.76
CA LYS A 430 28.23 -17.32 7.87
C LYS A 430 28.64 -18.79 7.95
N ASP A 431 29.56 -19.24 7.08
CA ASP A 431 30.00 -20.66 6.95
C ASP A 431 28.84 -21.64 6.99
N ILE A 432 27.79 -21.36 6.20
CA ILE A 432 26.58 -22.21 6.14
C ILE A 432 26.89 -23.45 5.31
N ARG A 433 26.59 -24.64 5.88
CA ARG A 433 26.85 -25.94 5.24
C ARG A 433 25.57 -26.78 5.18
N ILE A 434 25.44 -27.59 4.15
CA ILE A 434 24.36 -28.57 4.05
C ILE A 434 24.50 -29.57 5.19
N GLY A 435 23.45 -29.81 5.96
CA GLY A 435 23.43 -30.62 7.16
C GLY A 435 23.53 -29.82 8.47
N ASP A 436 23.76 -28.50 8.42
CA ASP A 436 23.76 -27.65 9.61
C ASP A 436 22.36 -27.57 10.24
N THR A 437 22.34 -27.36 11.56
CA THR A 437 21.19 -26.76 12.23
C THR A 437 21.30 -25.25 12.11
N VAL A 438 20.29 -24.62 11.52
CA VAL A 438 20.26 -23.17 11.24
C VAL A 438 19.12 -22.50 12.01
N VAL A 439 19.35 -21.24 12.37
CA VAL A 439 18.32 -20.34 12.91
C VAL A 439 17.68 -19.62 11.74
N ILE A 440 16.37 -19.68 11.66
CA ILE A 440 15.58 -18.96 10.66
C ILE A 440 14.68 -17.93 11.32
N GLU A 441 14.39 -16.86 10.59
CA GLU A 441 13.40 -15.86 10.95
C GLU A 441 12.57 -15.45 9.71
N LYS A 442 11.43 -14.82 9.93
CA LYS A 442 10.67 -14.18 8.86
C LYS A 442 11.05 -12.71 8.76
N ALA A 443 11.92 -12.37 7.81
CA ALA A 443 12.27 -10.99 7.52
C ALA A 443 11.02 -10.21 7.09
N GLY A 444 10.70 -9.14 7.85
CA GLY A 444 9.49 -8.36 7.64
C GLY A 444 8.18 -9.15 7.77
N GLU A 445 8.20 -10.28 8.50
CA GLU A 445 7.09 -11.21 8.73
C GLU A 445 6.57 -11.92 7.45
N VAL A 446 7.26 -11.80 6.33
CA VAL A 446 6.83 -12.33 5.03
C VAL A 446 7.79 -13.38 4.49
N ILE A 447 9.08 -13.05 4.35
CA ILE A 447 10.06 -13.90 3.67
C ILE A 447 10.95 -14.61 4.70
N PRO A 448 10.92 -15.96 4.77
CA PRO A 448 11.84 -16.69 5.62
C PRO A 448 13.29 -16.54 5.16
N ALA A 449 14.19 -16.25 6.10
CA ALA A 449 15.62 -16.13 5.86
C ALA A 449 16.41 -16.95 6.90
N VAL A 450 17.52 -17.53 6.48
CA VAL A 450 18.49 -18.14 7.41
C VAL A 450 19.34 -17.03 8.01
N VAL A 451 19.36 -16.91 9.33
CA VAL A 451 20.07 -15.84 10.04
C VAL A 451 21.47 -16.27 10.49
N SER A 452 21.57 -17.47 11.04
CA SER A 452 22.82 -17.99 11.60
C SER A 452 22.85 -19.50 11.63
N VAL A 453 24.05 -20.05 11.92
CA VAL A 453 24.29 -21.47 12.12
C VAL A 453 24.45 -21.75 13.61
N VAL A 454 23.84 -22.82 14.11
CA VAL A 454 24.02 -23.29 15.48
C VAL A 454 25.27 -24.17 15.55
N LEU A 455 26.45 -23.55 15.62
CA LEU A 455 27.75 -24.22 15.57
C LEU A 455 27.88 -25.33 16.60
N LYS A 456 27.26 -25.19 17.78
CA LYS A 456 27.29 -26.21 18.86
C LYS A 456 26.62 -27.53 18.46
N LYS A 457 25.76 -27.52 17.42
CA LYS A 457 25.05 -28.71 16.90
C LYS A 457 25.73 -29.30 15.66
N ARG A 458 26.86 -28.73 15.20
CA ARG A 458 27.59 -29.24 14.04
C ARG A 458 28.36 -30.50 14.41
N GLY A 459 28.10 -31.60 13.70
CA GLY A 459 28.64 -32.93 14.01
C GLY A 459 29.85 -33.38 13.19
N GLY A 460 30.32 -32.55 12.22
CA GLY A 460 31.46 -32.84 11.34
C GLY A 460 31.13 -33.58 10.05
N GLY A 461 29.86 -33.88 9.80
CA GLY A 461 29.37 -34.45 8.52
C GLY A 461 28.83 -33.44 7.52
N GLU A 462 28.85 -32.15 7.87
CA GLU A 462 28.26 -31.06 7.11
C GLU A 462 29.11 -30.72 5.88
N LYS A 463 28.45 -30.56 4.73
CA LYS A 463 29.13 -30.34 3.45
C LYS A 463 29.09 -28.88 3.05
N LYS A 464 30.22 -28.33 2.64
CA LYS A 464 30.29 -26.99 2.02
C LYS A 464 29.49 -26.97 0.72
N PHE A 465 28.73 -25.93 0.52
CA PHE A 465 28.03 -25.69 -0.74
C PHE A 465 28.97 -25.00 -1.73
N THR A 466 28.97 -25.47 -2.97
CA THR A 466 29.72 -24.83 -4.05
C THR A 466 28.74 -24.28 -5.07
N PHE A 467 28.87 -22.99 -5.37
CA PHE A 467 28.03 -22.33 -6.35
C PHE A 467 28.27 -22.89 -7.75
N PRO A 468 27.23 -23.07 -8.57
CA PRO A 468 27.38 -23.58 -9.94
C PRO A 468 28.05 -22.52 -10.83
N LYS A 469 28.97 -22.97 -11.69
CA LYS A 469 29.63 -22.16 -12.71
C LYS A 469 28.76 -21.96 -13.96
N THR A 470 27.71 -22.75 -14.10
CA THR A 470 26.73 -22.69 -15.16
C THR A 470 25.33 -22.57 -14.61
N CYS A 471 24.43 -21.96 -15.37
CA CYS A 471 23.02 -21.78 -14.99
C CYS A 471 22.34 -23.16 -14.85
N PRO A 472 21.68 -23.46 -13.73
CA PRO A 472 21.00 -24.76 -13.54
C PRO A 472 19.79 -24.98 -14.47
N GLU A 473 19.23 -23.90 -15.03
CA GLU A 473 18.05 -23.94 -15.91
C GLU A 473 18.39 -24.11 -17.39
N CYS A 474 19.48 -23.49 -17.87
CA CYS A 474 19.80 -23.47 -19.31
C CYS A 474 21.24 -23.87 -19.65
N GLY A 475 22.09 -24.20 -18.67
CA GLY A 475 23.47 -24.60 -18.87
C GLY A 475 24.44 -23.49 -19.31
N SER A 476 23.98 -22.29 -19.56
CA SER A 476 24.81 -21.16 -20.00
C SER A 476 25.74 -20.68 -18.90
N LYS A 477 26.81 -20.00 -19.28
CA LYS A 477 27.77 -19.42 -18.32
C LYS A 477 27.08 -18.46 -17.32
N VAL A 478 27.62 -18.42 -16.12
CA VAL A 478 27.26 -17.47 -15.08
C VAL A 478 28.36 -16.44 -14.98
N SER A 479 28.00 -15.14 -14.97
CA SER A 479 28.94 -14.05 -14.77
C SER A 479 28.73 -13.40 -13.40
N ARG A 480 29.80 -12.80 -12.85
CA ARG A 480 29.75 -11.94 -11.69
C ARG A 480 29.40 -10.52 -12.15
N SER A 481 28.38 -9.92 -11.61
CA SER A 481 28.08 -8.50 -11.80
C SER A 481 28.12 -7.79 -10.45
N ILE A 482 28.83 -6.69 -10.42
CA ILE A 482 28.78 -5.77 -9.28
C ILE A 482 27.40 -5.11 -9.28
N ARG A 483 26.84 -4.80 -8.15
CA ARG A 483 25.52 -4.19 -8.00
C ARG A 483 25.36 -2.85 -8.75
N ARG A 484 26.46 -2.28 -9.26
CA ARG A 484 26.52 -1.05 -10.07
C ARG A 484 26.16 -1.19 -11.57
N GLY A 485 25.79 -2.38 -12.05
CA GLY A 485 25.25 -2.53 -13.41
C GLY A 485 26.29 -2.64 -14.55
N GLU A 486 27.58 -2.78 -14.24
CA GLU A 486 28.61 -3.04 -15.26
C GLU A 486 28.92 -4.54 -15.34
N LEU A 487 28.79 -5.08 -16.56
CA LEU A 487 29.23 -6.42 -16.89
C LEU A 487 30.75 -6.38 -17.08
N HIS A 488 31.51 -6.89 -16.15
CA HIS A 488 32.92 -7.20 -16.42
C HIS A 488 33.04 -8.58 -17.05
N GLU A 489 33.61 -8.63 -18.26
CA GLU A 489 34.08 -9.87 -18.84
C GLU A 489 35.18 -10.47 -17.94
N PRO A 490 35.25 -11.80 -17.79
CA PRO A 490 36.29 -12.42 -16.99
C PRO A 490 37.65 -12.14 -17.66
N GLN A 491 38.47 -11.33 -16.98
CA GLN A 491 39.86 -11.19 -17.36
C GLN A 491 40.56 -12.55 -17.17
N THR A 492 41.16 -13.05 -18.26
CA THR A 492 42.08 -14.17 -18.22
C THR A 492 43.26 -13.80 -17.32
N GLU A 493 43.50 -14.60 -16.28
CA GLU A 493 44.65 -14.48 -15.42
C GLU A 493 45.93 -14.57 -16.27
N SER A 494 46.65 -13.46 -16.42
CA SER A 494 48.05 -13.46 -16.81
C SER A 494 48.85 -13.33 -15.52
N GLU A 495 49.60 -14.36 -15.22
CA GLU A 495 50.71 -14.32 -14.24
C GLU A 495 51.69 -13.25 -14.70
N ASP A 496 51.82 -12.17 -13.91
CA ASP A 496 53.08 -11.51 -13.62
C ASP A 496 52.91 -10.25 -12.74
N GLY A 497 53.55 -10.26 -11.60
CA GLY A 497 54.40 -9.21 -11.07
C GLY A 497 53.76 -8.02 -10.34
N ALA A 498 53.67 -8.14 -9.03
CA ALA A 498 54.11 -7.19 -7.97
C ALA A 498 53.75 -5.69 -8.04
N SER A 499 53.16 -5.25 -6.91
CA SER A 499 53.39 -3.96 -6.23
C SER A 499 52.51 -2.76 -6.60
N GLN A 500 51.58 -2.35 -5.75
CA GLN A 500 51.71 -1.24 -4.79
C GLN A 500 50.37 -0.98 -4.13
N SER A 501 50.40 -0.93 -2.82
CA SER A 501 49.33 -0.59 -1.91
C SER A 501 48.81 0.82 -2.16
N SER A 502 47.50 0.98 -2.33
CA SER A 502 46.79 2.16 -1.88
C SER A 502 45.58 1.69 -1.10
N ALA A 503 45.59 2.01 0.19
CA ALA A 503 44.48 1.80 1.11
C ALA A 503 43.23 2.58 0.59
N LEU A 504 42.34 1.89 -0.11
CA LEU A 504 40.96 2.30 -0.35
C LEU A 504 40.09 1.43 0.53
N ARG A 505 39.27 2.10 1.31
CA ARG A 505 38.30 1.55 2.27
C ARG A 505 37.50 0.45 1.65
N ASP A 506 37.43 -0.70 2.31
CA ASP A 506 36.55 -1.83 2.03
C ASP A 506 35.08 -1.37 2.11
N GLU A 507 34.55 -0.83 1.03
CA GLU A 507 33.11 -0.85 0.77
C GLU A 507 32.82 -2.26 0.25
N GLU A 508 32.13 -3.07 1.05
CA GLU A 508 31.67 -4.42 0.71
C GLU A 508 30.86 -4.39 -0.60
N GLU A 509 31.48 -4.73 -1.70
CA GLU A 509 30.84 -4.86 -3.00
C GLU A 509 30.01 -6.15 -3.03
N ASN A 510 28.70 -6.04 -2.83
CA ASN A 510 27.77 -7.16 -3.01
C ASN A 510 27.77 -7.65 -4.46
N VAL A 511 28.47 -8.73 -4.72
CA VAL A 511 28.55 -9.39 -6.02
C VAL A 511 27.35 -10.29 -6.24
N VAL A 512 26.65 -10.12 -7.39
CA VAL A 512 25.52 -10.95 -7.78
C VAL A 512 25.91 -11.83 -8.97
N LEU A 513 25.78 -13.15 -8.83
CA LEU A 513 25.96 -14.11 -9.91
C LEU A 513 24.71 -14.12 -10.82
N ARG A 514 24.92 -14.01 -12.15
CA ARG A 514 23.84 -13.94 -13.13
C ARG A 514 24.04 -14.89 -14.30
N CYS A 515 22.94 -15.52 -14.73
CA CYS A 515 22.88 -16.19 -16.02
C CYS A 515 22.87 -15.14 -17.14
N VAL A 516 23.83 -15.23 -18.06
CA VAL A 516 23.97 -14.27 -19.17
C VAL A 516 23.04 -14.53 -20.35
N ASN A 517 22.35 -15.66 -20.39
CA ASN A 517 21.47 -16.02 -21.48
C ASN A 517 20.10 -15.35 -21.35
N PRO A 518 19.72 -14.35 -22.18
CA PRO A 518 18.42 -13.69 -22.10
C PRO A 518 17.27 -14.65 -22.45
N ASN A 519 17.53 -15.74 -23.16
CA ASN A 519 16.54 -16.78 -23.53
C ASN A 519 16.50 -17.93 -22.51
N CYS A 520 17.11 -17.76 -21.33
CA CYS A 520 16.99 -18.74 -20.26
C CYS A 520 15.51 -18.93 -19.88
N PRO A 521 15.01 -20.19 -19.85
CA PRO A 521 13.60 -20.46 -19.55
C PRO A 521 13.12 -19.82 -18.24
N ALA A 522 13.95 -19.79 -17.20
CA ALA A 522 13.62 -19.12 -15.95
C ALA A 522 13.48 -17.59 -16.10
N GLN A 523 14.36 -16.96 -16.89
CA GLN A 523 14.27 -15.52 -17.14
C GLN A 523 13.04 -15.18 -17.98
N VAL A 524 12.73 -16.00 -18.98
CA VAL A 524 11.53 -15.83 -19.80
C VAL A 524 10.28 -15.96 -18.94
N ARG A 525 10.15 -17.04 -18.13
CA ARG A 525 9.04 -17.18 -17.17
C ARG A 525 8.86 -15.94 -16.30
N GLY A 526 9.94 -15.49 -15.67
CA GLY A 526 9.89 -14.35 -14.77
C GLY A 526 9.54 -13.03 -15.48
N ARG A 527 9.93 -12.86 -16.77
CA ARG A 527 9.51 -11.69 -17.57
C ARG A 527 8.04 -11.74 -17.94
N LEU A 528 7.52 -12.91 -18.35
CA LEU A 528 6.09 -13.09 -18.65
C LEU A 528 5.22 -12.84 -17.43
N GLU A 529 5.61 -13.41 -16.28
CA GLU A 529 4.91 -13.18 -15.00
C GLU A 529 4.92 -11.72 -14.60
N HIS A 530 6.09 -11.05 -14.68
CA HIS A 530 6.20 -9.63 -14.39
C HIS A 530 5.33 -8.77 -15.31
N TRP A 531 5.32 -9.09 -16.62
CA TRP A 531 4.49 -8.41 -17.61
C TRP A 531 3.01 -8.51 -17.27
N CYS A 532 2.54 -9.71 -16.89
CA CYS A 532 1.16 -9.95 -16.53
C CYS A 532 0.77 -9.37 -15.15
N SER A 533 1.75 -9.03 -14.32
CA SER A 533 1.49 -8.59 -12.95
C SER A 533 0.60 -7.34 -12.88
N ARG A 534 -0.13 -7.21 -11.76
CA ARG A 534 -1.04 -6.07 -11.48
C ARG A 534 -0.33 -4.70 -11.59
N GLY A 535 0.95 -4.63 -11.25
CA GLY A 535 1.75 -3.40 -11.33
C GLY A 535 2.17 -3.03 -12.75
N ALA A 536 2.22 -4.00 -13.67
CA ALA A 536 2.57 -3.81 -15.07
C ALA A 536 1.31 -3.80 -15.96
N MET A 537 1.14 -4.74 -16.86
CA MET A 537 0.03 -4.75 -17.83
C MET A 537 -1.28 -5.26 -17.24
N ASP A 538 -1.27 -5.81 -16.01
CA ASP A 538 -2.46 -6.23 -15.25
C ASP A 538 -3.33 -7.22 -16.03
N ILE A 539 -2.72 -8.34 -16.37
CA ILE A 539 -3.34 -9.41 -17.17
C ILE A 539 -3.74 -10.54 -16.21
N GLU A 540 -5.03 -10.66 -15.96
CA GLU A 540 -5.56 -11.70 -15.09
C GLU A 540 -5.34 -13.09 -15.69
N GLY A 541 -5.03 -14.06 -14.83
CA GLY A 541 -4.73 -15.44 -15.25
C GLY A 541 -3.29 -15.67 -15.71
N GLY A 542 -2.48 -14.61 -15.95
CA GLY A 542 -1.08 -14.69 -16.40
C GLY A 542 -0.05 -14.92 -15.29
N GLY A 543 -0.37 -15.72 -14.25
CA GLY A 543 0.53 -16.01 -13.13
C GLY A 543 1.59 -17.06 -13.43
N GLU A 544 2.38 -17.42 -12.40
CA GLU A 544 3.55 -18.32 -12.45
C GLU A 544 3.25 -19.64 -13.17
N VAL A 545 2.12 -20.28 -12.88
CA VAL A 545 1.75 -21.59 -13.46
C VAL A 545 1.57 -21.48 -14.97
N LEU A 546 0.79 -20.48 -15.43
CA LEU A 546 0.56 -20.31 -16.87
C LEU A 546 1.83 -19.88 -17.59
N ALA A 547 2.62 -18.96 -17.03
CA ALA A 547 3.90 -18.54 -17.58
C ALA A 547 4.86 -19.75 -17.77
N ALA A 548 4.92 -20.64 -16.77
CA ALA A 548 5.70 -21.87 -16.85
C ALA A 548 5.22 -22.81 -17.96
N LEU A 549 3.90 -22.99 -18.10
CA LEU A 549 3.31 -23.83 -19.16
C LEU A 549 3.57 -23.25 -20.56
N LEU A 550 3.42 -21.95 -20.74
CA LEU A 550 3.67 -21.27 -22.03
C LEU A 550 5.12 -21.44 -22.48
N VAL A 551 6.08 -21.27 -21.57
CA VAL A 551 7.52 -21.46 -21.86
C VAL A 551 7.82 -22.92 -22.15
N LYS A 552 7.31 -23.86 -21.32
CA LYS A 552 7.51 -25.30 -21.49
C LYS A 552 6.97 -25.81 -22.83
N SER A 553 5.86 -25.26 -23.28
CA SER A 553 5.23 -25.61 -24.57
C SER A 553 5.75 -24.81 -25.75
N ASN A 554 6.80 -23.98 -25.59
CA ASN A 554 7.35 -23.09 -26.63
C ASN A 554 6.31 -22.12 -27.24
N LEU A 555 5.23 -21.82 -26.54
CA LEU A 555 4.19 -20.90 -26.99
C LEU A 555 4.55 -19.42 -26.74
N ALA A 556 5.46 -19.14 -25.78
CA ALA A 556 5.96 -17.79 -25.52
C ALA A 556 7.46 -17.82 -25.17
N ARG A 557 8.26 -17.02 -25.87
CA ARG A 557 9.71 -16.77 -25.66
C ARG A 557 9.96 -15.36 -25.17
N ASP A 558 9.03 -14.45 -25.45
CA ASP A 558 9.03 -13.08 -24.96
C ASP A 558 7.58 -12.61 -24.72
N VAL A 559 7.42 -11.38 -24.22
CA VAL A 559 6.12 -10.82 -23.86
C VAL A 559 5.25 -10.47 -25.08
N ALA A 560 5.84 -10.29 -26.27
CA ALA A 560 5.07 -10.02 -27.50
C ALA A 560 4.35 -11.29 -27.99
N ASP A 561 4.94 -12.48 -27.80
CA ASP A 561 4.31 -13.74 -28.16
C ASP A 561 2.96 -13.95 -27.47
N LEU A 562 2.75 -13.34 -26.29
CA LEU A 562 1.46 -13.42 -25.57
C LEU A 562 0.30 -12.87 -26.42
N TYR A 563 0.54 -11.84 -27.21
CA TYR A 563 -0.47 -11.19 -28.05
C TYR A 563 -0.74 -11.91 -29.38
N GLU A 564 0.05 -12.94 -29.68
CA GLU A 564 -0.10 -13.83 -30.85
C GLU A 564 -0.78 -15.17 -30.50
N LEU A 565 -1.05 -15.42 -29.21
CA LEU A 565 -1.66 -16.66 -28.72
C LEU A 565 -3.07 -16.86 -29.28
N LYS A 566 -3.35 -18.09 -29.69
CA LYS A 566 -4.67 -18.54 -30.15
C LYS A 566 -5.37 -19.33 -29.07
N LEU A 567 -6.71 -19.27 -29.02
CA LEU A 567 -7.52 -19.96 -28.02
C LEU A 567 -7.21 -21.46 -27.93
N GLU A 568 -7.13 -22.12 -29.09
CA GLU A 568 -6.91 -23.55 -29.21
C GLU A 568 -5.56 -23.97 -28.58
N ALA A 569 -4.52 -23.15 -28.77
CA ALA A 569 -3.20 -23.39 -28.22
C ALA A 569 -3.17 -23.24 -26.69
N VAL A 570 -3.92 -22.27 -26.14
CA VAL A 570 -4.01 -22.06 -24.70
C VAL A 570 -4.87 -23.12 -24.02
N VAL A 571 -5.99 -23.51 -24.64
CA VAL A 571 -6.85 -24.60 -24.13
C VAL A 571 -6.13 -25.95 -24.08
N ALA A 572 -5.19 -26.20 -25.02
CA ALA A 572 -4.40 -27.43 -25.05
C ALA A 572 -3.39 -27.56 -23.90
N LEU A 573 -3.16 -26.50 -23.12
CA LEU A 573 -2.27 -26.52 -21.96
C LEU A 573 -2.88 -27.31 -20.80
N GLU A 574 -2.01 -27.97 -20.05
CA GLU A 574 -2.42 -28.75 -18.86
C GLU A 574 -3.20 -27.90 -17.87
N ARG A 575 -4.35 -28.40 -17.38
CA ARG A 575 -5.25 -27.73 -16.42
C ARG A 575 -5.85 -26.40 -16.91
N MET A 576 -5.82 -26.12 -18.20
CA MET A 576 -6.42 -24.92 -18.79
C MET A 576 -7.76 -25.28 -19.46
N GLY A 577 -8.87 -24.84 -18.84
CA GLY A 577 -10.21 -24.99 -19.43
C GLY A 577 -10.52 -23.83 -20.37
N GLU A 578 -11.46 -24.04 -21.30
CA GLU A 578 -11.88 -23.08 -22.32
C GLU A 578 -12.25 -21.70 -21.73
N LYS A 579 -13.00 -21.69 -20.60
CA LYS A 579 -13.37 -20.45 -19.92
C LYS A 579 -12.16 -19.68 -19.39
N SER A 580 -11.19 -20.39 -18.78
CA SER A 580 -9.96 -19.76 -18.24
C SER A 580 -9.08 -19.24 -19.36
N ALA A 581 -8.95 -19.99 -20.45
CA ALA A 581 -8.21 -19.57 -21.65
C ALA A 581 -8.83 -18.32 -22.27
N LYS A 582 -10.15 -18.28 -22.40
CA LYS A 582 -10.87 -17.12 -22.93
C LYS A 582 -10.69 -15.89 -22.04
N ASN A 583 -10.87 -16.02 -20.71
CA ASN A 583 -10.67 -14.92 -19.77
C ASN A 583 -9.24 -14.35 -19.86
N PHE A 584 -8.23 -15.21 -19.98
CA PHE A 584 -6.84 -14.78 -20.14
C PHE A 584 -6.62 -14.01 -21.46
N LEU A 585 -7.16 -14.50 -22.59
CA LEU A 585 -7.06 -13.80 -23.87
C LEU A 585 -7.84 -12.47 -23.89
N ASP A 586 -9.01 -12.42 -23.24
CA ASP A 586 -9.77 -11.17 -23.07
C ASP A 586 -8.99 -10.16 -22.22
N ALA A 587 -8.32 -10.60 -21.14
CA ALA A 587 -7.44 -9.76 -20.33
C ALA A 587 -6.22 -9.26 -21.12
N LEU A 588 -5.62 -10.10 -22.00
CA LEU A 588 -4.55 -9.68 -22.93
C LEU A 588 -5.06 -8.60 -23.89
N ALA A 589 -6.24 -8.78 -24.46
CA ALA A 589 -6.84 -7.78 -25.36
C ALA A 589 -7.09 -6.44 -24.62
N ALA A 590 -7.62 -6.50 -23.41
CA ALA A 590 -7.85 -5.31 -22.57
C ALA A 590 -6.55 -4.60 -22.19
N SER A 591 -5.46 -5.35 -21.98
CA SER A 591 -4.15 -4.79 -21.60
C SER A 591 -3.55 -3.87 -22.65
N LYS A 592 -3.92 -4.02 -23.93
CA LYS A 592 -3.40 -3.18 -25.03
C LYS A 592 -3.68 -1.69 -24.83
N SER A 593 -4.74 -1.34 -24.12
CA SER A 593 -5.12 0.06 -23.82
C SER A 593 -4.44 0.64 -22.59
N ARG A 594 -3.64 -0.14 -21.86
CA ARG A 594 -2.96 0.33 -20.63
C ARG A 594 -2.01 1.48 -20.94
N ASP A 595 -1.81 2.34 -19.93
CA ASP A 595 -0.97 3.55 -20.05
C ASP A 595 0.51 3.24 -20.25
N LEU A 596 1.24 4.13 -20.90
CA LEU A 596 2.68 4.06 -21.18
C LEU A 596 3.53 3.66 -19.98
N TRP A 597 3.26 4.21 -18.78
CA TRP A 597 4.08 3.89 -17.60
C TRP A 597 4.01 2.40 -17.22
N ARG A 598 2.86 1.74 -17.46
CA ARG A 598 2.69 0.31 -17.18
C ARG A 598 3.51 -0.54 -18.15
N LEU A 599 3.53 -0.13 -19.41
CA LEU A 599 4.35 -0.76 -20.46
C LEU A 599 5.83 -0.60 -20.13
N LEU A 600 6.30 0.61 -19.82
CA LEU A 600 7.68 0.88 -19.42
C LEU A 600 8.11 0.03 -18.22
N PHE A 601 7.28 -0.05 -17.20
CA PHE A 601 7.55 -0.90 -16.05
C PHE A 601 7.53 -2.39 -16.42
N GLY A 602 6.60 -2.81 -17.27
CA GLY A 602 6.46 -4.19 -17.77
C GLY A 602 7.65 -4.68 -18.59
N LEU A 603 8.31 -3.80 -19.35
CA LEU A 603 9.53 -4.12 -20.12
C LEU A 603 10.68 -4.58 -19.21
N GLY A 604 10.64 -4.26 -17.91
CA GLY A 604 11.60 -4.73 -16.94
C GLY A 604 13.02 -4.18 -17.14
N ILE A 605 13.15 -2.98 -17.69
CA ILE A 605 14.42 -2.27 -17.83
C ILE A 605 15.07 -2.13 -16.45
N LEU A 606 16.36 -2.43 -16.36
CA LEU A 606 17.08 -2.39 -15.10
C LEU A 606 17.00 -0.98 -14.49
N HIS A 607 16.76 -0.89 -13.18
CA HIS A 607 16.54 0.34 -12.40
C HIS A 607 15.24 1.11 -12.73
N VAL A 608 14.46 0.71 -13.74
CA VAL A 608 13.18 1.33 -14.07
C VAL A 608 12.05 0.63 -13.28
N GLY A 609 11.80 1.10 -12.07
CA GLY A 609 10.65 0.71 -11.26
C GLY A 609 9.37 1.48 -11.65
N ALA A 610 8.23 1.15 -11.02
CA ALA A 610 6.96 1.83 -11.30
C ALA A 610 7.00 3.35 -11.05
N GLY A 611 7.78 3.82 -10.07
CA GLY A 611 7.98 5.26 -9.79
C GLY A 611 8.68 5.96 -10.95
N VAL A 612 9.83 5.44 -11.39
CA VAL A 612 10.60 5.93 -12.52
C VAL A 612 9.78 5.88 -13.82
N ALA A 613 9.06 4.79 -14.07
CA ALA A 613 8.19 4.67 -15.23
C ALA A 613 7.09 5.75 -15.26
N LYS A 614 6.50 6.08 -14.10
CA LYS A 614 5.53 7.19 -13.97
C LYS A 614 6.17 8.55 -14.17
N ALA A 615 7.39 8.78 -13.68
CA ALA A 615 8.14 10.02 -13.88
C ALA A 615 8.43 10.23 -15.37
N LEU A 616 8.93 9.20 -16.06
CA LEU A 616 9.13 9.22 -17.53
C LEU A 616 7.82 9.52 -18.27
N ALA A 617 6.73 8.85 -17.89
CA ALA A 617 5.44 9.05 -18.55
C ALA A 617 4.81 10.44 -18.29
N ARG A 618 5.21 11.15 -17.23
CA ARG A 618 4.85 12.57 -17.01
C ARG A 618 5.67 13.50 -17.87
N HIS A 619 6.93 13.17 -18.13
CA HIS A 619 7.87 14.01 -18.87
C HIS A 619 7.78 13.78 -20.39
N PHE A 620 7.56 12.55 -20.85
CA PHE A 620 7.48 12.17 -22.26
C PHE A 620 6.06 11.72 -22.63
N ALA A 621 5.56 12.20 -23.77
CA ALA A 621 4.21 11.87 -24.23
C ALA A 621 4.11 10.45 -24.81
N THR A 622 5.21 9.92 -25.36
CA THR A 622 5.22 8.62 -26.05
C THR A 622 6.48 7.80 -25.72
N LEU A 623 6.40 6.48 -25.92
CA LEU A 623 7.53 5.57 -25.76
C LEU A 623 8.69 5.93 -26.70
N ASP A 624 8.36 6.31 -27.94
CA ASP A 624 9.37 6.69 -28.94
C ASP A 624 10.19 7.89 -28.48
N GLN A 625 9.55 8.86 -27.81
CA GLN A 625 10.26 10.02 -27.23
C GLN A 625 11.20 9.59 -26.10
N VAL A 626 10.79 8.63 -25.24
CA VAL A 626 11.67 8.09 -24.20
C VAL A 626 12.91 7.44 -24.80
N PHE A 627 12.74 6.64 -25.84
CA PHE A 627 13.86 5.90 -26.46
C PHE A 627 14.70 6.73 -27.44
N ALA A 628 14.18 7.85 -27.92
CA ALA A 628 14.95 8.80 -28.75
C ALA A 628 15.76 9.80 -27.89
N ALA A 629 15.45 9.93 -26.60
CA ALA A 629 16.11 10.86 -25.71
C ALA A 629 17.54 10.40 -25.38
N SER A 630 18.48 11.37 -25.31
CA SER A 630 19.84 11.09 -24.82
C SER A 630 19.85 10.85 -23.30
N ALA A 631 20.96 10.31 -22.78
CA ALA A 631 21.10 10.11 -21.33
C ALA A 631 20.95 11.42 -20.55
N GLU A 632 21.49 12.54 -21.09
CA GLU A 632 21.37 13.87 -20.49
C GLU A 632 19.91 14.32 -20.46
N GLN A 633 19.16 14.15 -21.55
CA GLN A 633 17.73 14.51 -21.61
C GLN A 633 16.88 13.66 -20.66
N LEU A 634 17.20 12.37 -20.50
CA LEU A 634 16.52 11.52 -19.53
C LEU A 634 16.76 11.98 -18.08
N THR A 635 17.96 12.51 -17.77
CA THR A 635 18.27 13.03 -16.42
C THR A 635 17.57 14.36 -16.08
N GLU A 636 16.95 15.03 -17.06
CA GLU A 636 16.08 16.18 -16.80
C GLU A 636 14.76 15.78 -16.10
N THR A 637 14.40 14.51 -16.19
CA THR A 637 13.21 13.95 -15.51
C THR A 637 13.48 13.80 -14.02
N GLU A 638 12.52 14.20 -13.19
CA GLU A 638 12.59 14.05 -11.74
C GLU A 638 12.89 12.60 -11.32
N ASP A 639 13.76 12.43 -10.32
CA ASP A 639 14.21 11.13 -9.77
C ASP A 639 14.98 10.23 -10.75
N ILE A 640 15.43 10.73 -11.91
CA ILE A 640 16.26 9.98 -12.85
C ILE A 640 17.70 10.50 -12.83
N GLY A 641 18.61 9.66 -12.30
CA GLY A 641 20.04 9.91 -12.35
C GLY A 641 20.71 9.20 -13.54
N GLU A 642 22.00 9.47 -13.73
CA GLU A 642 22.84 8.92 -14.83
C GLU A 642 22.74 7.40 -14.98
N VAL A 643 22.74 6.65 -13.87
CA VAL A 643 22.66 5.17 -13.88
C VAL A 643 21.34 4.67 -14.49
N ILE A 644 20.22 5.33 -14.17
CA ILE A 644 18.90 4.96 -14.72
C ILE A 644 18.82 5.35 -16.17
N ALA A 645 19.28 6.56 -16.51
CA ALA A 645 19.30 7.05 -17.89
C ALA A 645 20.13 6.14 -18.80
N GLN A 646 21.33 5.78 -18.36
CA GLN A 646 22.20 4.86 -19.10
C GLN A 646 21.59 3.47 -19.25
N SER A 647 20.89 2.96 -18.23
CA SER A 647 20.17 1.68 -18.30
C SER A 647 19.10 1.68 -19.40
N ILE A 648 18.37 2.79 -19.56
CA ILE A 648 17.33 2.94 -20.60
C ILE A 648 17.98 2.96 -21.98
N VAL A 649 19.03 3.76 -22.16
CA VAL A 649 19.77 3.90 -23.43
C VAL A 649 20.37 2.54 -23.84
N ASN A 650 21.06 1.87 -22.92
CA ASN A 650 21.67 0.56 -23.18
C ASN A 650 20.62 -0.48 -23.54
N TRP A 651 19.51 -0.53 -22.80
CA TRP A 651 18.44 -1.49 -23.07
C TRP A 651 17.85 -1.32 -24.48
N HIS A 652 17.56 -0.08 -24.89
CA HIS A 652 17.06 0.20 -26.24
C HIS A 652 18.14 0.06 -27.33
N GLY A 653 19.42 0.20 -26.96
CA GLY A 653 20.58 -0.06 -27.84
C GLY A 653 20.64 -1.50 -28.36
N GLU A 654 20.13 -2.47 -27.62
CA GLU A 654 20.09 -3.87 -27.97
C GLU A 654 19.11 -4.15 -29.12
N ARG A 655 19.57 -4.85 -30.15
CA ARG A 655 18.76 -5.15 -31.36
C ARG A 655 17.50 -5.95 -31.04
N GLU A 656 17.59 -6.91 -30.12
CA GLU A 656 16.46 -7.77 -29.77
C GLU A 656 15.38 -7.01 -29.00
N ASN A 657 15.77 -6.05 -28.15
CA ASN A 657 14.82 -5.19 -27.43
C ASN A 657 14.07 -4.24 -28.39
N ARG A 658 14.77 -3.70 -29.42
CA ARG A 658 14.11 -2.88 -30.46
C ARG A 658 13.06 -3.70 -31.22
N LYS A 659 13.42 -4.94 -31.65
CA LYS A 659 12.46 -5.84 -32.29
C LYS A 659 11.26 -6.18 -31.40
N LEU A 660 11.49 -6.36 -30.10
CA LEU A 660 10.43 -6.58 -29.13
C LEU A 660 9.46 -5.40 -29.11
N VAL A 661 9.98 -4.16 -29.03
CA VAL A 661 9.17 -2.93 -29.06
C VAL A 661 8.39 -2.81 -30.37
N GLU A 662 9.00 -3.10 -31.52
CA GLU A 662 8.32 -3.11 -32.81
C GLU A 662 7.15 -4.12 -32.86
N ARG A 663 7.35 -5.35 -32.34
CA ARG A 663 6.30 -6.37 -32.26
C ARG A 663 5.17 -5.95 -31.34
N LEU A 664 5.47 -5.33 -30.20
CA LEU A 664 4.45 -4.79 -29.28
C LEU A 664 3.65 -3.66 -29.94
N SER A 665 4.29 -2.80 -30.73
CA SER A 665 3.62 -1.78 -31.52
C SER A 665 2.67 -2.40 -32.56
N GLN A 666 3.16 -3.41 -33.31
CA GLN A 666 2.36 -4.14 -34.31
C GLN A 666 1.19 -4.90 -33.67
N ALA A 667 1.34 -5.38 -32.43
CA ALA A 667 0.26 -5.99 -31.65
C ALA A 667 -0.79 -4.96 -31.19
N GLY A 668 -0.55 -3.66 -31.38
CA GLY A 668 -1.50 -2.59 -31.12
C GLY A 668 -1.52 -2.11 -29.65
N LEU A 669 -0.41 -2.21 -28.93
CA LEU A 669 -0.28 -1.68 -27.59
C LEU A 669 -0.24 -0.14 -27.58
N ASN A 670 -0.76 0.45 -26.51
CA ASN A 670 -0.75 1.90 -26.32
C ASN A 670 0.64 2.39 -25.89
N PHE A 671 1.28 3.19 -26.75
CA PHE A 671 2.58 3.82 -26.51
C PHE A 671 2.46 5.27 -26.02
N LYS A 672 1.25 5.72 -25.68
CA LYS A 672 0.98 7.10 -25.27
C LYS A 672 0.74 7.17 -23.78
N SER A 673 1.14 8.26 -23.16
CA SER A 673 0.93 8.56 -21.76
C SER A 673 -0.31 9.42 -21.53
N SER A 674 -1.19 8.98 -20.63
CA SER A 674 -2.26 9.83 -20.09
C SER A 674 -1.77 10.73 -18.95
N LEU A 675 -0.56 10.45 -18.42
CA LEU A 675 0.06 11.23 -17.34
C LEU A 675 0.89 12.41 -17.87
N TYR A 676 1.13 12.48 -19.19
CA TYR A 676 1.97 13.49 -19.79
C TYR A 676 1.50 14.89 -19.43
N GLN A 677 2.40 15.66 -18.86
CA GLN A 677 2.20 17.07 -18.57
C GLN A 677 3.11 17.85 -19.52
N PRO A 678 2.57 18.46 -20.59
CA PRO A 678 3.40 19.29 -21.45
C PRO A 678 4.06 20.35 -20.59
N ALA A 679 5.38 20.50 -20.72
CA ALA A 679 6.10 21.60 -20.11
C ALA A 679 5.30 22.87 -20.39
N ALA A 680 5.00 23.67 -19.36
CA ALA A 680 4.30 24.93 -19.52
C ALA A 680 4.93 25.64 -20.72
N LYS A 681 4.10 26.09 -21.67
CA LYS A 681 4.57 26.79 -22.91
C LYS A 681 5.69 27.70 -22.51
N ALA A 682 6.80 27.66 -23.25
CA ALA A 682 7.99 28.47 -22.98
C ALA A 682 7.56 29.90 -22.70
N GLY A 683 7.38 30.24 -21.45
CA GLY A 683 7.04 31.55 -20.97
C GLY A 683 8.33 32.37 -20.82
N PRO A 684 8.23 33.64 -20.50
CA PRO A 684 9.39 34.53 -20.36
C PRO A 684 10.41 34.07 -19.31
N PHE A 685 10.04 33.09 -18.46
CA PHE A 685 10.90 32.50 -17.42
C PHE A 685 11.42 31.11 -17.75
N ALA A 686 11.24 30.64 -18.96
CA ALA A 686 11.70 29.31 -19.38
C ALA A 686 13.22 29.14 -19.13
N GLY A 687 13.58 28.07 -18.39
CA GLY A 687 14.97 27.79 -18.02
C GLY A 687 15.56 28.69 -16.94
N LYS A 688 14.77 29.60 -16.32
CA LYS A 688 15.22 30.49 -15.25
C LYS A 688 14.88 29.91 -13.86
N THR A 689 15.85 29.95 -12.95
CA THR A 689 15.70 29.52 -11.57
C THR A 689 15.55 30.74 -10.65
N PHE A 690 14.46 30.79 -9.92
CA PHE A 690 14.14 31.81 -8.95
C PHE A 690 14.32 31.34 -7.52
N VAL A 691 14.69 32.21 -6.59
CA VAL A 691 14.64 31.97 -5.14
C VAL A 691 13.86 33.13 -4.50
N LEU A 692 12.88 32.80 -3.66
CA LEU A 692 12.06 33.75 -2.95
C LEU A 692 12.57 33.95 -1.52
N THR A 693 12.64 35.20 -1.05
CA THR A 693 13.07 35.55 0.30
C THR A 693 12.33 36.79 0.81
N GLY A 694 12.01 36.83 2.10
CA GLY A 694 11.20 37.90 2.68
C GLY A 694 9.71 37.80 2.40
N THR A 695 8.95 38.81 2.87
CA THR A 695 7.50 38.95 2.66
C THR A 695 7.22 39.88 1.49
N LEU A 696 6.49 39.38 0.49
CA LEU A 696 6.12 40.20 -0.68
C LEU A 696 4.91 41.09 -0.34
N PRO A 697 4.89 42.37 -0.83
CA PRO A 697 3.85 43.34 -0.48
C PRO A 697 2.43 42.95 -0.88
N THR A 698 2.23 42.36 -2.06
CA THR A 698 0.89 42.05 -2.62
C THR A 698 0.68 40.58 -2.99
N LEU A 699 1.76 39.81 -3.19
CA LEU A 699 1.70 38.42 -3.52
C LEU A 699 2.04 37.54 -2.32
N THR A 700 1.33 36.42 -2.15
CA THR A 700 1.84 35.39 -1.29
C THR A 700 3.04 34.68 -1.94
N ARG A 701 3.87 34.00 -1.16
CA ARG A 701 5.00 33.22 -1.71
C ARG A 701 4.53 32.19 -2.71
N GLU A 702 3.37 31.61 -2.47
CA GLU A 702 2.71 30.61 -3.29
C GLU A 702 2.19 31.20 -4.60
N ASP A 703 1.57 32.38 -4.56
CA ASP A 703 1.12 33.07 -5.77
C ASP A 703 2.30 33.46 -6.66
N ALA A 704 3.39 33.91 -6.06
CA ALA A 704 4.61 34.23 -6.78
C ALA A 704 5.24 32.97 -7.38
N THR A 705 5.28 31.86 -6.63
CA THR A 705 5.75 30.56 -7.11
C THR A 705 4.88 30.06 -8.27
N ALA A 706 3.56 30.07 -8.12
CA ALA A 706 2.62 29.64 -9.16
C ALA A 706 2.75 30.49 -10.44
N LYS A 707 2.97 31.80 -10.31
CA LYS A 707 3.22 32.70 -11.46
C LYS A 707 4.53 32.38 -12.17
N ILE A 708 5.62 32.15 -11.40
CA ILE A 708 6.92 31.76 -11.95
C ILE A 708 6.81 30.45 -12.74
N GLU A 709 6.18 29.44 -12.15
CA GLU A 709 6.00 28.13 -12.76
C GLU A 709 5.06 28.17 -13.97
N ALA A 710 3.96 28.92 -13.90
CA ALA A 710 3.06 29.14 -15.03
C ALA A 710 3.75 29.82 -16.23
N LEU A 711 4.79 30.62 -15.99
CA LEU A 711 5.60 31.25 -17.00
C LEU A 711 6.87 30.48 -17.39
N GLY A 712 6.97 29.22 -16.93
CA GLY A 712 8.04 28.28 -17.31
C GLY A 712 9.31 28.39 -16.48
N GLY A 713 9.32 29.17 -15.37
CA GLY A 713 10.43 29.29 -14.44
C GLY A 713 10.42 28.18 -13.38
N LYS A 714 11.55 27.99 -12.71
CA LYS A 714 11.73 27.04 -11.59
C LYS A 714 11.99 27.81 -10.30
N VAL A 715 11.33 27.41 -9.20
CA VAL A 715 11.58 27.96 -7.86
C VAL A 715 12.46 27.03 -7.05
N SER A 716 13.53 27.55 -6.44
CA SER A 716 14.47 26.80 -5.59
C SER A 716 14.43 27.30 -4.14
N GLY A 717 14.58 26.39 -3.20
CA GLY A 717 14.60 26.71 -1.77
C GLY A 717 15.90 27.41 -1.29
N SER A 718 17.00 27.36 -2.06
CA SER A 718 18.30 27.90 -1.66
C SER A 718 19.02 28.62 -2.82
N VAL A 719 19.76 29.68 -2.48
CA VAL A 719 20.57 30.43 -3.46
C VAL A 719 21.85 29.69 -3.79
N SER A 720 22.14 29.52 -5.08
CA SER A 720 23.37 28.89 -5.62
C SER A 720 23.84 29.63 -6.87
N LYS A 721 25.01 29.27 -7.43
CA LYS A 721 25.51 29.80 -8.70
C LYS A 721 24.59 29.54 -9.90
N LYS A 722 23.64 28.60 -9.76
CA LYS A 722 22.62 28.25 -10.78
C LYS A 722 21.32 29.05 -10.62
N THR A 723 21.23 29.97 -9.64
CA THR A 723 20.06 30.83 -9.42
C THR A 723 20.17 32.05 -10.34
N ASP A 724 19.16 32.32 -11.17
CA ASP A 724 19.13 33.47 -12.08
C ASP A 724 18.58 34.72 -11.38
N PHE A 725 17.55 34.55 -10.55
CA PHE A 725 16.90 35.66 -9.87
C PHE A 725 16.60 35.35 -8.40
N VAL A 726 16.75 36.35 -7.55
CA VAL A 726 16.24 36.33 -6.18
C VAL A 726 15.15 37.37 -6.06
N LEU A 727 13.91 36.91 -5.88
CA LEU A 727 12.76 37.76 -5.61
C LEU A 727 12.72 38.05 -4.10
N ALA A 728 13.07 39.29 -3.77
CA ALA A 728 13.21 39.77 -2.40
C ALA A 728 12.03 40.66 -2.00
N GLY A 729 11.34 40.29 -0.93
CA GLY A 729 10.35 41.12 -0.24
C GLY A 729 10.93 41.84 0.99
N GLU A 730 10.05 42.39 1.84
CA GLU A 730 10.42 43.00 3.12
C GLU A 730 10.98 41.95 4.08
N GLU A 731 11.91 42.36 4.96
CA GLU A 731 12.61 41.46 5.92
C GLU A 731 13.32 40.25 5.27
N ALA A 732 13.92 40.46 4.10
CA ALA A 732 14.67 39.45 3.41
C ALA A 732 15.93 39.07 4.22
N GLY A 733 15.98 37.80 4.72
CA GLY A 733 17.05 37.28 5.59
C GLY A 733 18.27 36.75 4.83
N SER A 734 19.00 35.79 5.41
CA SER A 734 20.31 35.26 4.97
C SER A 734 20.39 34.81 3.49
N LYS A 735 19.27 34.58 2.82
CA LYS A 735 19.25 34.29 1.38
C LYS A 735 19.58 35.50 0.52
N LEU A 736 19.21 36.71 0.97
CA LEU A 736 19.56 37.99 0.30
C LEU A 736 21.07 38.23 0.35
N ASP A 737 21.68 38.08 1.54
CA ASP A 737 23.12 38.24 1.73
C ASP A 737 23.91 37.22 0.86
N LYS A 738 23.39 35.99 0.77
CA LYS A 738 23.99 34.96 -0.07
C LYS A 738 23.89 35.29 -1.57
N ALA A 739 22.77 35.86 -2.00
CA ALA A 739 22.57 36.30 -3.38
C ALA A 739 23.57 37.42 -3.75
N GLN A 740 23.73 38.40 -2.87
CA GLN A 740 24.71 39.50 -3.05
C GLN A 740 26.14 38.97 -3.15
N LYS A 741 26.53 38.03 -2.27
CA LYS A 741 27.88 37.40 -2.30
C LYS A 741 28.11 36.58 -3.58
N LEU A 742 27.09 36.00 -4.17
CA LEU A 742 27.19 35.20 -5.38
C LEU A 742 26.96 35.97 -6.67
N GLY A 743 26.63 37.28 -6.59
CA GLY A 743 26.34 38.12 -7.75
C GLY A 743 25.05 37.78 -8.48
N VAL A 744 24.09 37.12 -7.78
CA VAL A 744 22.80 36.74 -8.36
C VAL A 744 21.90 37.97 -8.46
N LYS A 745 21.19 38.13 -9.57
CA LYS A 745 20.30 39.28 -9.80
C LYS A 745 19.14 39.28 -8.80
N ILE A 746 19.04 40.34 -8.01
CA ILE A 746 17.96 40.55 -7.04
C ILE A 746 16.90 41.40 -7.68
N ILE A 747 15.63 41.03 -7.57
CA ILE A 747 14.45 41.74 -8.06
C ILE A 747 13.44 41.91 -6.94
N ASN A 748 12.70 43.02 -6.95
CA ASN A 748 11.55 43.21 -6.05
C ASN A 748 10.24 42.75 -6.72
N GLU A 749 9.13 42.77 -5.97
CA GLU A 749 7.83 42.35 -6.48
C GLU A 749 7.34 43.15 -7.67
N ALA A 750 7.55 44.46 -7.66
CA ALA A 750 7.13 45.34 -8.76
C ALA A 750 7.91 45.04 -10.06
N GLU A 751 9.21 44.76 -9.96
CA GLU A 751 10.03 44.32 -11.08
C GLU A 751 9.62 42.94 -11.58
N PHE A 752 9.34 42.01 -10.65
CA PHE A 752 8.84 40.70 -10.98
C PHE A 752 7.51 40.76 -11.75
N LEU A 753 6.54 41.55 -11.26
CA LEU A 753 5.24 41.70 -11.93
C LEU A 753 5.35 42.36 -13.32
N LYS A 754 6.37 43.21 -13.57
CA LYS A 754 6.65 43.74 -14.91
C LYS A 754 7.26 42.69 -15.86
N MET A 755 7.88 41.66 -15.30
CA MET A 755 8.46 40.54 -16.08
C MET A 755 7.42 39.46 -16.41
N CYS A 756 6.32 39.40 -15.63
CA CYS A 756 5.17 38.53 -15.89
C CYS A 756 4.27 39.08 -16.99
#